data_2a839af51cf25c919ca70bfdf380aee7
#
_entry.id   2a839af51cf25c919ca70bfdf380aee7
#
_cell.length_a   1.000
_cell.length_b   1.000
_cell.length_c   1.000
_cell.angle_alpha   90.00
_cell.angle_beta   90.00
_cell.angle_gamma   90.00
#
_symmetry.space_group_name_H-M   'P 1'
#
loop_
_entity.id
_entity.type
_entity.pdbx_description
1 polymer ?
#
loop_
_entity_poly.entity_id
_entity_poly.type
_entity_poly.pdbx_seq_one_letter_code
_entity_poly.pdbx_strand_id
1 'polypeptide(L)'
;MKYLSPNKLSLAISLLTLAGSAAYASAEDTTGSDDSHAVIEEVVATASPIRDSQEAAVEAKRNADNTVDVISADTIGRFPDQNLADSLGRLPGLAIERDQGQARYINFRGAPFRYTKIAIDGIDVPGAENGRTPRFDSFPSAITSKLEANKAIMPNMPGEAVAGYINIRTFDPFSREGWTAAADLGKGKQELGDGDISKYSLRTSWSGERFGFVAFTSHNEREQITDNREYDLEKDASGDLIVNKLDFRSYKITREDTAWGGRLEYRGDDIVQRAYFSTLYSEFIDHEERNQFVFDFTAPVSGTSAEDQAVSVSRYLEYGKYENSTRTHTLGADLVAGAWLVTPSVTLTRTDYNMFIPILLSAGTGTTADYDLGDIEDPELYLADDLSSLTYPVTYGLPYTQALENEETKFKLDAQRDISLFGQPSLLSLGLQYDNRNADGHVATYAMQNLTGLFDLDRYNTGERWDSNTTNTIGGTYYDNKGVRDAWEATGTLHNSYAETDKISVDEKVTAAYAMATTEMAWGNLSFGARIEQTDYRSEGYMDVDGSLQKVTGEDTFTHVLPSVHLNADIRDDLKFRISATTGISRPNYEEWRAAVVVSPTEGTVTGGNPDLKAEESMGMDTSLEWYFAPGSLLSAGAFYRAIDNVIYADGQSVDAGRYDPAYAGVEWTYNGYVNGSDGMFQGVEFNFMGTAADLLPSPFDGFGLSANAAFINSHFKDIHGAHHDLPGTSDSIYNASVFYERYGFSARVNYMYRDQWVSPIEDPSEVWGEQKRVDFSMSYELPYSAAGETSSVYFNANNLTNETDNRYAGNGTINQSESYGRSYLAGIRVNY
;
A
#
# COMPACT_ATOMS: atom_id res chain seq x y z
N MET A 1 4.82 4.72 -26.41
CA MET A 1 5.49 3.41 -26.30
C MET A 1 6.98 3.62 -26.53
N LYS A 2 7.76 3.85 -25.48
CA LYS A 2 9.23 3.73 -25.54
C LYS A 2 9.55 2.28 -25.21
N TYR A 3 10.04 1.55 -26.17
CA TYR A 3 10.43 0.14 -26.01
C TYR A 3 11.63 0.03 -25.05
N LEU A 4 11.62 -1.00 -24.19
CA LEU A 4 12.79 -1.46 -23.49
C LEU A 4 13.93 -1.64 -24.50
N SER A 5 15.11 -1.13 -24.21
CA SER A 5 16.20 -1.21 -25.18
C SER A 5 16.59 -2.67 -25.44
N PRO A 6 16.82 -3.08 -26.67
CA PRO A 6 17.17 -4.46 -27.04
C PRO A 6 18.36 -5.04 -26.29
N ASN A 7 19.23 -4.20 -25.76
CA ASN A 7 20.45 -4.59 -25.05
C ASN A 7 20.19 -5.24 -23.68
N LYS A 8 19.12 -4.86 -22.98
CA LYS A 8 18.79 -5.45 -21.66
C LYS A 8 18.26 -6.88 -21.79
N LEU A 9 17.47 -7.14 -22.83
CA LEU A 9 16.93 -8.48 -23.12
C LEU A 9 18.03 -9.44 -23.59
N SER A 10 18.94 -8.97 -24.44
CA SER A 10 20.08 -9.75 -24.93
C SER A 10 21.05 -10.19 -23.81
N LEU A 11 21.25 -9.33 -22.81
CA LEU A 11 22.11 -9.66 -21.67
C LEU A 11 21.45 -10.72 -20.76
N ALA A 12 20.15 -10.64 -20.58
CA ALA A 12 19.37 -11.61 -19.81
C ALA A 12 19.40 -13.01 -20.45
N ILE A 13 19.21 -13.09 -21.78
CA ILE A 13 19.26 -14.36 -22.53
C ILE A 13 20.69 -14.93 -22.52
N SER A 14 21.71 -14.08 -22.59
CA SER A 14 23.13 -14.52 -22.57
C SER A 14 23.54 -15.09 -21.22
N LEU A 15 23.02 -14.57 -20.11
CA LEU A 15 23.28 -15.10 -18.77
C LEU A 15 22.60 -16.44 -18.50
N LEU A 16 21.40 -16.65 -19.03
CA LEU A 16 20.69 -17.93 -18.96
C LEU A 16 21.36 -19.03 -19.80
N THR A 17 21.93 -18.67 -20.97
CA THR A 17 22.67 -19.61 -21.80
C THR A 17 24.03 -19.99 -21.24
N LEU A 18 24.67 -19.12 -20.43
CA LEU A 18 25.93 -19.43 -19.73
C LEU A 18 25.71 -20.38 -18.54
N ALA A 19 24.57 -20.30 -17.87
CA ALA A 19 24.21 -21.24 -16.79
C ALA A 19 23.93 -22.66 -17.35
N GLY A 20 23.35 -22.76 -18.55
CA GLY A 20 23.09 -24.04 -19.21
C GLY A 20 24.32 -24.77 -19.74
N SER A 21 25.42 -24.05 -20.02
CA SER A 21 26.64 -24.67 -20.59
C SER A 21 27.62 -25.25 -19.53
N ALA A 22 27.41 -24.96 -18.25
CA ALA A 22 28.23 -25.52 -17.17
C ALA A 22 27.74 -26.90 -16.65
N ALA A 23 26.59 -27.38 -17.10
CA ALA A 23 25.94 -28.60 -16.61
C ALA A 23 26.31 -29.91 -17.35
N TYR A 24 27.20 -29.88 -18.31
CA TYR A 24 27.63 -31.09 -19.00
C TYR A 24 28.85 -31.76 -18.33
N ALA A 25 28.63 -32.37 -17.19
CA ALA A 25 29.59 -33.37 -16.66
C ALA A 25 28.86 -34.39 -15.77
N SER A 26 28.65 -35.58 -16.37
CA SER A 26 28.42 -36.91 -15.77
C SER A 26 27.32 -37.07 -14.72
N ALA A 27 26.22 -37.69 -15.13
CA ALA A 27 25.26 -38.38 -14.28
C ALA A 27 25.68 -39.86 -14.15
N GLU A 28 25.94 -40.36 -12.94
CA GLU A 28 25.89 -41.78 -12.61
C GLU A 28 24.60 -42.06 -11.83
N ASP A 29 23.90 -43.11 -12.24
CA ASP A 29 22.66 -43.63 -11.67
C ASP A 29 22.75 -43.94 -10.19
N THR A 30 21.84 -43.41 -9.37
CA THR A 30 21.43 -44.06 -8.14
C THR A 30 19.92 -43.96 -7.97
N THR A 31 19.26 -45.09 -8.04
CA THR A 31 17.85 -45.32 -7.81
C THR A 31 17.47 -45.21 -6.33
N GLY A 32 16.41 -44.47 -6.08
CA GLY A 32 15.42 -44.74 -5.03
C GLY A 32 15.63 -44.11 -3.67
N SER A 33 14.87 -43.06 -3.39
CA SER A 33 14.31 -42.84 -2.05
C SER A 33 13.02 -42.05 -2.19
N ASP A 34 12.01 -42.45 -1.42
CA ASP A 34 10.67 -41.88 -1.33
C ASP A 34 10.70 -40.36 -1.09
N ASP A 35 10.12 -39.61 -2.01
CA ASP A 35 9.92 -38.17 -1.90
C ASP A 35 8.77 -37.87 -0.95
N SER A 36 9.06 -37.34 0.21
CA SER A 36 8.09 -36.64 1.05
C SER A 36 8.45 -35.18 1.25
N HIS A 37 8.79 -34.46 0.21
CA HIS A 37 8.51 -33.04 0.13
C HIS A 37 7.07 -32.90 -0.36
N ALA A 38 6.13 -32.79 0.58
CA ALA A 38 4.77 -32.44 0.28
C ALA A 38 4.76 -31.06 -0.37
N VAL A 39 4.81 -31.03 -1.71
CA VAL A 39 4.26 -29.93 -2.48
C VAL A 39 2.81 -29.88 -2.01
N ILE A 40 2.47 -28.88 -1.19
CA ILE A 40 1.08 -28.61 -0.85
C ILE A 40 0.39 -28.43 -2.17
N GLU A 41 -0.45 -29.39 -2.57
CA GLU A 41 -1.29 -29.25 -3.75
C GLU A 41 -2.09 -27.98 -3.54
N GLU A 42 -1.79 -26.98 -4.34
CA GLU A 42 -2.50 -25.71 -4.39
C GLU A 42 -3.88 -26.01 -4.98
N VAL A 43 -4.85 -26.31 -4.13
CA VAL A 43 -6.23 -26.48 -4.53
C VAL A 43 -6.77 -25.12 -4.95
N VAL A 44 -6.55 -24.75 -6.21
CA VAL A 44 -7.11 -23.55 -6.81
C VAL A 44 -8.50 -23.87 -7.33
N ALA A 45 -9.46 -23.98 -6.43
CA ALA A 45 -10.87 -23.98 -6.78
C ALA A 45 -11.42 -22.60 -6.41
N THR A 46 -11.70 -21.75 -7.37
CA THR A 46 -12.36 -20.44 -7.18
C THR A 46 -13.83 -20.54 -6.68
N ALA A 47 -14.23 -21.70 -6.20
CA ALA A 47 -15.53 -22.00 -5.59
C ALA A 47 -15.39 -22.89 -4.34
N SER A 48 -14.20 -23.02 -3.75
CA SER A 48 -14.05 -23.78 -2.51
C SER A 48 -14.83 -23.14 -1.37
N PRO A 49 -15.44 -23.95 -0.48
CA PRO A 49 -16.07 -23.44 0.74
C PRO A 49 -15.11 -22.52 1.53
N ILE A 50 -15.66 -21.54 2.25
CA ILE A 50 -14.85 -20.65 3.12
C ILE A 50 -14.03 -21.50 4.10
N ARG A 51 -14.63 -22.57 4.59
CA ARG A 51 -13.96 -23.51 5.50
C ARG A 51 -12.73 -24.16 4.88
N ASP A 52 -12.79 -24.62 3.64
CA ASP A 52 -11.68 -25.30 2.97
C ASP A 52 -10.53 -24.31 2.67
N SER A 53 -10.86 -23.09 2.28
CA SER A 53 -9.90 -21.98 2.11
C SER A 53 -9.22 -21.61 3.43
N GLN A 54 -9.98 -21.59 4.53
CA GLN A 54 -9.45 -21.31 5.86
C GLN A 54 -8.54 -22.46 6.33
N GLU A 55 -8.93 -23.73 6.08
CA GLU A 55 -8.10 -24.90 6.40
C GLU A 55 -6.77 -24.88 5.65
N ALA A 56 -6.79 -24.59 4.34
CA ALA A 56 -5.57 -24.45 3.55
C ALA A 56 -4.65 -23.32 4.06
N ALA A 57 -5.21 -22.18 4.44
CA ALA A 57 -4.45 -21.06 5.00
C ALA A 57 -3.83 -21.40 6.36
N VAL A 58 -4.58 -22.07 7.24
CA VAL A 58 -4.12 -22.52 8.55
C VAL A 58 -3.00 -23.58 8.40
N GLU A 59 -3.15 -24.51 7.47
CA GLU A 59 -2.13 -25.53 7.18
C GLU A 59 -0.87 -24.91 6.59
N ALA A 60 -0.99 -23.97 5.66
CA ALA A 60 0.16 -23.22 5.13
C ALA A 60 0.94 -22.49 6.24
N LYS A 61 0.23 -21.83 7.17
CA LYS A 61 0.83 -21.19 8.34
C LYS A 61 1.54 -22.22 9.23
N ARG A 62 0.90 -23.37 9.51
CA ARG A 62 1.45 -24.43 10.37
C ARG A 62 2.78 -24.98 9.84
N ASN A 63 2.88 -25.15 8.52
CA ASN A 63 4.03 -25.77 7.85
C ASN A 63 5.13 -24.77 7.48
N ALA A 64 4.92 -23.48 7.66
CA ALA A 64 5.92 -22.46 7.34
C ALA A 64 7.13 -22.51 8.29
N ASP A 65 8.33 -22.28 7.76
CA ASP A 65 9.58 -22.19 8.50
C ASP A 65 9.75 -20.89 9.30
N ASN A 66 8.95 -19.87 8.97
CA ASN A 66 8.95 -18.57 9.67
C ASN A 66 7.56 -18.26 10.24
N THR A 67 7.43 -17.11 10.91
CA THR A 67 6.12 -16.61 11.35
C THR A 67 5.43 -15.92 10.19
N VAL A 68 4.36 -16.53 9.67
CA VAL A 68 3.57 -16.01 8.53
C VAL A 68 2.07 -16.16 8.80
N ASP A 69 1.28 -15.23 8.26
CA ASP A 69 -0.17 -15.36 8.10
C ASP A 69 -0.53 -15.44 6.62
N VAL A 70 -1.54 -16.26 6.30
CA VAL A 70 -1.90 -16.58 4.91
C VAL A 70 -3.39 -16.34 4.68
N ILE A 71 -3.72 -15.77 3.51
CA ILE A 71 -5.09 -15.67 3.00
C ILE A 71 -5.13 -16.34 1.61
N SER A 72 -6.06 -17.25 1.39
CA SER A 72 -6.25 -17.88 0.10
C SER A 72 -7.16 -17.05 -0.84
N ALA A 73 -7.04 -17.27 -2.16
CA ALA A 73 -7.81 -16.59 -3.20
C ALA A 73 -9.32 -16.68 -3.01
N ASP A 74 -9.81 -17.85 -2.61
CA ASP A 74 -11.24 -18.05 -2.41
C ASP A 74 -11.79 -17.17 -1.29
N THR A 75 -10.99 -16.98 -0.25
CA THR A 75 -11.32 -16.02 0.81
C THR A 75 -11.30 -14.59 0.26
N ILE A 76 -10.27 -14.20 -0.49
CA ILE A 76 -10.13 -12.87 -1.11
C ILE A 76 -11.35 -12.55 -2.00
N GLY A 77 -11.73 -13.48 -2.89
CA GLY A 77 -12.84 -13.26 -3.81
C GLY A 77 -14.23 -13.23 -3.18
N ARG A 78 -14.41 -13.73 -1.95
CA ARG A 78 -15.70 -13.78 -1.25
C ARG A 78 -15.95 -12.66 -0.26
N PHE A 79 -14.93 -11.88 0.04
CA PHE A 79 -15.09 -10.65 0.80
C PHE A 79 -15.60 -9.51 -0.08
N PRO A 80 -16.26 -8.52 0.51
CA PRO A 80 -16.66 -7.31 -0.20
C PRO A 80 -15.45 -6.39 -0.52
N ASP A 81 -14.25 -6.96 -0.63
CA ASP A 81 -13.00 -6.22 -0.77
C ASP A 81 -12.95 -5.48 -2.11
N GLN A 82 -12.57 -4.22 -2.03
CA GLN A 82 -12.36 -3.40 -3.22
C GLN A 82 -11.01 -3.73 -3.87
N ASN A 83 -9.99 -3.97 -3.04
CA ASN A 83 -8.64 -4.33 -3.47
C ASN A 83 -7.96 -5.29 -2.47
N LEU A 84 -6.68 -5.62 -2.71
CA LEU A 84 -5.94 -6.56 -1.86
C LEU A 84 -5.62 -6.02 -0.47
N ALA A 85 -5.54 -4.68 -0.27
CA ALA A 85 -5.31 -4.11 1.05
C ALA A 85 -6.48 -4.40 2.00
N ASP A 86 -7.72 -4.32 1.52
CA ASP A 86 -8.90 -4.67 2.33
C ASP A 86 -8.83 -6.11 2.86
N SER A 87 -8.37 -7.04 2.02
CA SER A 87 -8.19 -8.43 2.42
C SER A 87 -7.11 -8.58 3.50
N LEU A 88 -5.97 -7.91 3.32
CA LEU A 88 -4.85 -7.94 4.25
C LEU A 88 -5.18 -7.33 5.61
N GLY A 89 -5.98 -6.29 5.65
CA GLY A 89 -6.40 -5.65 6.90
C GLY A 89 -7.19 -6.56 7.85
N ARG A 90 -7.58 -7.76 7.42
CA ARG A 90 -8.21 -8.77 8.28
C ARG A 90 -7.23 -9.71 8.96
N LEU A 91 -5.95 -9.64 8.59
CA LEU A 91 -4.90 -10.42 9.26
C LEU A 91 -4.51 -9.79 10.60
N PRO A 92 -4.07 -10.59 11.57
CA PRO A 92 -3.64 -10.08 12.87
C PRO A 92 -2.50 -9.08 12.76
N GLY A 93 -2.69 -7.90 13.35
CA GLY A 93 -1.66 -6.87 13.42
C GLY A 93 -1.46 -6.08 12.13
N LEU A 94 -2.32 -6.20 11.12
CA LEU A 94 -2.28 -5.36 9.92
C LEU A 94 -3.35 -4.28 10.01
N ALA A 95 -2.93 -3.02 9.84
CA ALA A 95 -3.82 -1.87 9.72
C ALA A 95 -3.80 -1.33 8.28
N ILE A 96 -4.86 -0.66 7.89
CA ILE A 96 -5.01 -0.09 6.55
C ILE A 96 -5.02 1.43 6.65
N GLU A 97 -4.26 2.11 5.80
CA GLU A 97 -4.46 3.52 5.53
C GLU A 97 -5.38 3.68 4.34
N ARG A 98 -6.38 4.55 4.51
CA ARG A 98 -7.41 4.81 3.51
C ARG A 98 -7.35 6.27 3.06
N ASP A 99 -7.82 6.48 1.86
CA ASP A 99 -8.08 7.79 1.31
C ASP A 99 -9.44 7.78 0.63
N GLN A 100 -10.33 8.67 1.05
CA GLN A 100 -11.72 8.73 0.57
C GLN A 100 -12.39 7.34 0.56
N GLY A 101 -12.18 6.58 1.66
CA GLY A 101 -12.72 5.24 1.86
C GLY A 101 -11.97 4.11 1.14
N GLN A 102 -11.02 4.39 0.24
CA GLN A 102 -10.25 3.36 -0.47
C GLN A 102 -8.97 3.00 0.27
N ALA A 103 -8.72 1.71 0.45
CA ALA A 103 -7.52 1.19 1.06
C ALA A 103 -6.31 1.38 0.13
N ARG A 104 -5.24 2.04 0.60
CA ARG A 104 -4.03 2.36 -0.17
C ARG A 104 -2.79 1.65 0.34
N TYR A 105 -2.49 1.76 1.65
CA TYR A 105 -1.28 1.25 2.27
C TYR A 105 -1.57 0.33 3.44
N ILE A 106 -0.61 -0.53 3.74
CA ILE A 106 -0.66 -1.47 4.86
C ILE A 106 0.40 -1.09 5.90
N ASN A 107 -0.04 -0.82 7.11
CA ASN A 107 0.80 -0.68 8.28
C ASN A 107 0.95 -2.04 8.94
N PHE A 108 2.07 -2.68 8.74
CA PHE A 108 2.38 -4.00 9.29
C PHE A 108 2.70 -3.85 10.78
N ARG A 109 1.88 -4.43 11.66
CA ARG A 109 1.98 -4.27 13.12
C ARG A 109 1.96 -2.81 13.57
N GLY A 110 1.15 -2.01 12.89
CA GLY A 110 1.06 -0.59 13.12
C GLY A 110 2.33 0.22 12.80
N ALA A 111 3.39 -0.37 12.28
CA ALA A 111 4.58 0.35 11.88
C ALA A 111 4.32 1.18 10.62
N PRO A 112 5.11 2.23 10.35
CA PRO A 112 5.01 3.00 9.11
C PRO A 112 4.99 2.09 7.89
N PHE A 113 4.12 2.37 6.91
CA PHE A 113 3.97 1.52 5.72
C PHE A 113 5.29 1.36 4.94
N ARG A 114 6.23 2.33 5.03
CA ARG A 114 7.59 2.25 4.46
C ARG A 114 8.40 1.05 4.96
N TYR A 115 8.04 0.49 6.12
CA TYR A 115 8.67 -0.70 6.70
C TYR A 115 8.11 -2.02 6.19
N THR A 116 7.10 -1.96 5.32
CA THR A 116 6.48 -3.12 4.69
C THR A 116 6.98 -3.28 3.26
N LYS A 117 7.56 -4.44 2.94
CA LYS A 117 7.95 -4.75 1.56
C LYS A 117 6.90 -5.60 0.89
N ILE A 118 6.61 -5.31 -0.38
CA ILE A 118 5.61 -6.02 -1.18
C ILE A 118 6.30 -6.71 -2.35
N ALA A 119 5.90 -7.95 -2.61
CA ALA A 119 6.40 -8.73 -3.73
C ALA A 119 5.28 -9.47 -4.46
N ILE A 120 5.55 -9.82 -5.71
CA ILE A 120 4.74 -10.71 -6.55
C ILE A 120 5.59 -11.93 -6.88
N ASP A 121 5.13 -13.12 -6.50
CA ASP A 121 5.86 -14.40 -6.66
C ASP A 121 7.31 -14.35 -6.14
N GLY A 122 7.53 -13.64 -5.02
CA GLY A 122 8.83 -13.51 -4.37
C GLY A 122 9.76 -12.45 -4.98
N ILE A 123 9.28 -11.67 -5.94
CA ILE A 123 10.01 -10.52 -6.54
C ILE A 123 9.39 -9.24 -6.02
N ASP A 124 10.16 -8.46 -5.27
CA ASP A 124 9.70 -7.18 -4.72
C ASP A 124 9.41 -6.17 -5.82
N VAL A 125 8.34 -5.40 -5.61
CA VAL A 125 7.83 -4.37 -6.53
C VAL A 125 8.21 -3.00 -5.98
N PRO A 126 8.83 -2.13 -6.79
CA PRO A 126 9.12 -0.75 -6.39
C PRO A 126 7.85 0.10 -6.35
N GLY A 127 7.80 1.06 -5.43
CA GLY A 127 6.80 2.11 -5.39
C GLY A 127 7.22 3.33 -6.21
N ALA A 128 6.28 4.25 -6.44
CA ALA A 128 6.55 5.49 -7.15
C ALA A 128 5.89 6.75 -6.52
N GLU A 129 4.79 6.64 -5.81
CA GLU A 129 4.12 7.81 -5.23
C GLU A 129 4.83 8.32 -3.97
N ASN A 130 4.66 7.61 -2.87
CA ASN A 130 5.22 7.96 -1.56
C ASN A 130 6.45 7.09 -1.27
N GLY A 131 7.47 7.20 -2.10
CA GLY A 131 8.74 6.51 -1.92
C GLY A 131 8.77 5.10 -2.50
N ARG A 132 9.21 4.11 -1.70
CA ARG A 132 9.59 2.76 -2.16
C ARG A 132 8.50 1.72 -2.03
N THR A 133 7.39 2.04 -1.36
CA THR A 133 6.29 1.12 -1.12
C THR A 133 5.21 1.33 -2.16
N PRO A 134 4.83 0.31 -2.95
CA PRO A 134 3.77 0.44 -3.92
C PRO A 134 2.40 0.53 -3.23
N ARG A 135 1.45 1.19 -3.88
CA ARG A 135 0.05 1.24 -3.46
C ARG A 135 -0.65 -0.07 -3.76
N PHE A 136 -1.46 -0.54 -2.83
CA PHE A 136 -2.23 -1.77 -3.01
C PHE A 136 -3.47 -1.61 -3.90
N ASP A 137 -3.99 -0.40 -4.05
CA ASP A 137 -5.08 -0.13 -4.98
C ASP A 137 -4.70 -0.36 -6.45
N SER A 138 -3.40 -0.35 -6.76
CA SER A 138 -2.89 -0.76 -8.08
C SER A 138 -2.93 -2.27 -8.33
N PHE A 139 -3.20 -3.13 -7.31
CA PHE A 139 -3.18 -4.59 -7.46
C PHE A 139 -4.57 -5.18 -7.26
N PRO A 140 -5.32 -5.49 -8.33
CA PRO A 140 -6.65 -6.06 -8.21
C PRO A 140 -6.62 -7.50 -7.70
N SER A 141 -7.64 -7.89 -6.96
CA SER A 141 -7.77 -9.24 -6.38
C SER A 141 -7.75 -10.38 -7.41
N ALA A 142 -8.09 -10.08 -8.68
CA ALA A 142 -8.18 -11.07 -9.76
C ALA A 142 -6.84 -11.72 -10.13
N ILE A 143 -5.68 -11.11 -9.78
CA ILE A 143 -4.35 -11.66 -10.10
C ILE A 143 -3.87 -12.68 -9.06
N THR A 144 -4.50 -12.77 -7.91
CA THR A 144 -3.96 -13.36 -6.68
C THR A 144 -4.54 -14.73 -6.41
N SER A 145 -3.69 -15.74 -6.21
CA SER A 145 -4.06 -17.06 -5.69
C SER A 145 -3.94 -17.14 -4.16
N LYS A 146 -2.95 -16.42 -3.59
CA LYS A 146 -2.66 -16.44 -2.17
C LYS A 146 -1.92 -15.16 -1.75
N LEU A 147 -2.17 -14.67 -0.54
CA LEU A 147 -1.40 -13.62 0.12
C LEU A 147 -0.65 -14.21 1.30
N GLU A 148 0.63 -13.94 1.40
CA GLU A 148 1.52 -14.37 2.49
C GLU A 148 2.05 -13.15 3.22
N ALA A 149 1.67 -12.95 4.47
CA ALA A 149 2.15 -11.86 5.32
C ALA A 149 3.23 -12.39 6.27
N ASN A 150 4.49 -12.26 5.87
CA ASN A 150 5.65 -12.75 6.62
C ASN A 150 6.03 -11.75 7.71
N LYS A 151 5.91 -12.16 8.97
CA LYS A 151 6.17 -11.34 10.17
C LYS A 151 7.62 -11.42 10.64
N ALA A 152 8.30 -12.53 10.35
CA ALA A 152 9.70 -12.73 10.66
C ALA A 152 10.48 -13.04 9.39
N ILE A 153 11.45 -12.19 9.06
CA ILE A 153 12.14 -12.17 7.77
C ILE A 153 13.29 -13.16 7.76
N MET A 154 13.33 -14.01 6.72
CA MET A 154 14.40 -14.98 6.48
C MET A 154 15.50 -14.39 5.57
N PRO A 155 16.74 -14.94 5.57
CA PRO A 155 17.86 -14.40 4.79
C PRO A 155 17.63 -14.39 3.27
N ASN A 156 16.77 -15.24 2.72
CA ASN A 156 16.41 -15.29 1.31
C ASN A 156 15.35 -14.23 0.91
N MET A 157 14.80 -13.50 1.88
CA MET A 157 13.86 -12.39 1.68
C MET A 157 14.61 -11.05 1.59
N PRO A 158 13.98 -9.98 1.04
CA PRO A 158 14.61 -8.65 0.97
C PRO A 158 14.96 -8.10 2.35
N GLY A 159 16.13 -7.45 2.47
CA GLY A 159 16.57 -6.81 3.71
C GLY A 159 15.73 -5.58 4.09
N GLU A 160 15.02 -4.97 3.13
CA GLU A 160 14.16 -3.79 3.32
C GLU A 160 12.83 -4.08 4.05
N ALA A 161 12.61 -5.26 4.57
CA ALA A 161 11.38 -5.65 5.25
C ALA A 161 11.52 -5.50 6.79
N VAL A 162 11.52 -4.27 7.32
CA VAL A 162 11.67 -3.99 8.75
C VAL A 162 10.50 -4.53 9.58
N ALA A 163 9.26 -4.23 9.19
CA ALA A 163 8.06 -4.68 9.91
C ALA A 163 7.49 -5.98 9.35
N GLY A 164 7.56 -6.18 8.04
CA GLY A 164 7.05 -7.37 7.39
C GLY A 164 7.22 -7.40 5.88
N TYR A 165 6.97 -8.57 5.32
CA TYR A 165 7.07 -8.85 3.90
C TYR A 165 5.79 -9.49 3.40
N ILE A 166 5.09 -8.81 2.49
CA ILE A 166 3.86 -9.30 1.88
C ILE A 166 4.19 -9.86 0.50
N ASN A 167 3.88 -11.14 0.29
CA ASN A 167 4.09 -11.79 -0.98
C ASN A 167 2.75 -12.17 -1.62
N ILE A 168 2.46 -11.55 -2.76
CA ILE A 168 1.30 -11.83 -3.59
C ILE A 168 1.66 -12.99 -4.50
N ARG A 169 1.03 -14.16 -4.30
CA ARG A 169 1.20 -15.31 -5.18
C ARG A 169 0.19 -15.23 -6.31
N THR A 170 0.67 -15.39 -7.55
CA THR A 170 -0.18 -15.48 -8.73
C THR A 170 -0.65 -16.93 -8.95
N PHE A 171 -1.58 -17.13 -9.89
CA PHE A 171 -2.12 -18.47 -10.18
C PHE A 171 -1.09 -19.37 -10.86
N ASP A 172 -0.99 -20.62 -10.38
CA ASP A 172 -0.19 -21.67 -11.04
C ASP A 172 -0.98 -22.28 -12.22
N PRO A 173 -0.44 -22.27 -13.44
CA PRO A 173 -1.11 -22.88 -14.59
C PRO A 173 -1.32 -24.39 -14.46
N PHE A 174 -0.55 -25.08 -13.61
CA PHE A 174 -0.65 -26.53 -13.38
C PHE A 174 -1.51 -26.93 -12.18
N SER A 175 -2.18 -25.96 -11.54
CA SER A 175 -3.09 -26.26 -10.42
C SER A 175 -4.24 -27.20 -10.81
N ARG A 176 -4.58 -27.25 -12.11
CA ARG A 176 -5.59 -28.18 -12.64
C ARG A 176 -5.25 -28.53 -14.08
N GLU A 177 -5.27 -29.82 -14.43
CA GLU A 177 -5.03 -30.31 -15.78
C GLU A 177 -6.19 -29.93 -16.72
N GLY A 178 -5.86 -29.61 -17.96
CA GLY A 178 -6.82 -29.22 -18.99
C GLY A 178 -7.18 -27.73 -18.94
N TRP A 179 -8.31 -27.38 -19.55
CA TRP A 179 -8.79 -26.00 -19.60
C TRP A 179 -9.56 -25.63 -18.34
N THR A 180 -9.28 -24.42 -17.83
CA THR A 180 -10.09 -23.77 -16.83
C THR A 180 -10.42 -22.35 -17.25
N ALA A 181 -11.54 -21.83 -16.80
CA ALA A 181 -11.92 -20.44 -16.99
C ALA A 181 -12.69 -19.94 -15.76
N ALA A 182 -12.48 -18.69 -15.38
CA ALA A 182 -13.24 -18.03 -14.35
C ALA A 182 -13.62 -16.63 -14.80
N ALA A 183 -14.86 -16.24 -14.55
CA ALA A 183 -15.37 -14.91 -14.85
C ALA A 183 -16.13 -14.35 -13.63
N ASP A 184 -15.91 -13.07 -13.32
CA ASP A 184 -16.64 -12.30 -12.32
C ASP A 184 -17.22 -11.05 -12.97
N LEU A 185 -18.53 -10.86 -12.89
CA LEU A 185 -19.25 -9.70 -13.43
C LEU A 185 -20.09 -9.09 -12.30
N GLY A 186 -19.85 -7.83 -11.99
CA GLY A 186 -20.55 -7.10 -10.93
C GLY A 186 -21.04 -5.74 -11.38
N LYS A 187 -22.17 -5.33 -10.83
CA LYS A 187 -22.75 -3.99 -10.94
C LYS A 187 -23.19 -3.54 -9.55
N GLY A 188 -22.98 -2.26 -9.27
CA GLY A 188 -23.27 -1.71 -7.97
C GLY A 188 -23.56 -0.23 -7.98
N LYS A 189 -23.74 0.29 -6.78
CA LYS A 189 -24.03 1.70 -6.51
C LYS A 189 -23.29 2.16 -5.27
N GLN A 190 -22.81 3.40 -5.34
CA GLN A 190 -22.37 4.19 -4.21
C GLN A 190 -23.58 4.96 -3.67
N GLU A 191 -23.81 4.95 -2.36
CA GLU A 191 -24.97 5.61 -1.74
C GLU A 191 -24.87 7.13 -1.89
N LEU A 192 -23.72 7.71 -1.58
CA LEU A 192 -23.47 9.14 -1.72
C LEU A 192 -23.21 9.46 -3.20
N GLY A 193 -24.06 10.30 -3.81
CA GLY A 193 -23.98 10.67 -5.20
C GLY A 193 -24.58 9.67 -6.19
N ASP A 194 -25.17 8.56 -5.74
CA ASP A 194 -25.76 7.51 -6.59
C ASP A 194 -24.82 7.02 -7.71
N GLY A 195 -23.48 7.07 -7.45
CA GLY A 195 -22.45 6.71 -8.42
C GLY A 195 -22.49 5.24 -8.82
N ASP A 196 -22.17 4.94 -10.06
CA ASP A 196 -22.13 3.57 -10.58
C ASP A 196 -20.84 2.84 -10.17
N ILE A 197 -20.98 1.53 -9.89
CA ILE A 197 -19.86 0.61 -9.73
C ILE A 197 -19.97 -0.46 -10.82
N SER A 198 -18.90 -0.68 -11.56
CA SER A 198 -18.80 -1.79 -12.51
C SER A 198 -17.50 -2.56 -12.34
N LYS A 199 -17.63 -3.89 -12.29
CA LYS A 199 -16.49 -4.79 -12.12
C LYS A 199 -16.61 -5.93 -13.10
N TYR A 200 -15.50 -6.24 -13.79
CA TYR A 200 -15.37 -7.49 -14.51
C TYR A 200 -13.96 -8.05 -14.42
N SER A 201 -13.88 -9.37 -14.36
CA SER A 201 -12.61 -10.07 -14.52
C SER A 201 -12.81 -11.37 -15.29
N LEU A 202 -11.75 -11.75 -15.99
CA LEU A 202 -11.67 -13.01 -16.73
C LEU A 202 -10.30 -13.63 -16.50
N ARG A 203 -10.28 -14.90 -16.14
CA ARG A 203 -9.08 -15.71 -16.09
C ARG A 203 -9.30 -16.98 -16.90
N THR A 204 -8.29 -17.39 -17.65
CA THR A 204 -8.26 -18.69 -18.31
C THR A 204 -6.91 -19.33 -18.12
N SER A 205 -6.90 -20.65 -17.92
CA SER A 205 -5.67 -21.42 -17.88
C SER A 205 -5.82 -22.73 -18.64
N TRP A 206 -4.69 -23.27 -19.02
CA TRP A 206 -4.59 -24.61 -19.59
C TRP A 206 -3.27 -25.24 -19.18
N SER A 207 -3.29 -26.50 -18.83
CA SER A 207 -2.08 -27.29 -18.66
C SER A 207 -2.24 -28.68 -19.27
N GLY A 208 -1.16 -29.16 -19.81
CA GLY A 208 -0.95 -30.56 -20.26
C GLY A 208 0.23 -31.12 -19.47
N GLU A 209 0.84 -32.21 -19.95
CA GLU A 209 1.91 -32.90 -19.24
C GLU A 209 3.13 -32.01 -18.91
N ARG A 210 3.53 -31.11 -19.83
CA ARG A 210 4.77 -30.32 -19.71
C ARG A 210 4.59 -28.83 -19.92
N PHE A 211 3.50 -28.40 -20.49
CA PHE A 211 3.26 -26.98 -20.74
C PHE A 211 1.97 -26.55 -20.10
N GLY A 212 2.02 -25.37 -19.50
CA GLY A 212 0.85 -24.72 -18.96
C GLY A 212 0.90 -23.22 -19.18
N PHE A 213 -0.27 -22.60 -19.26
CA PHE A 213 -0.38 -21.14 -19.23
C PHE A 213 -1.58 -20.69 -18.40
N VAL A 214 -1.48 -19.48 -17.87
CA VAL A 214 -2.60 -18.73 -17.31
C VAL A 214 -2.56 -17.32 -17.89
N ALA A 215 -3.74 -16.80 -18.24
CA ALA A 215 -3.92 -15.41 -18.65
C ALA A 215 -5.12 -14.83 -17.90
N PHE A 216 -5.05 -13.56 -17.54
CA PHE A 216 -6.12 -12.85 -16.84
C PHE A 216 -6.23 -11.40 -17.29
N THR A 217 -7.42 -10.85 -17.12
CA THR A 217 -7.69 -9.42 -17.21
C THR A 217 -8.76 -9.04 -16.19
N SER A 218 -8.67 -7.84 -15.66
CA SER A 218 -9.69 -7.27 -14.79
C SER A 218 -9.83 -5.77 -15.04
N HIS A 219 -11.01 -5.27 -14.78
CA HIS A 219 -11.29 -3.85 -14.75
C HIS A 219 -12.38 -3.58 -13.71
N ASN A 220 -12.19 -2.54 -12.95
CA ASN A 220 -13.12 -2.05 -11.97
C ASN A 220 -13.21 -0.54 -12.10
N GLU A 221 -14.41 -0.01 -12.22
CA GLU A 221 -14.69 1.41 -12.28
C GLU A 221 -15.70 1.77 -11.20
N ARG A 222 -15.45 2.86 -10.49
CA ARG A 222 -16.31 3.35 -9.42
C ARG A 222 -16.43 4.86 -9.47
N GLU A 223 -17.66 5.32 -9.58
CA GLU A 223 -18.02 6.73 -9.37
C GLU A 223 -18.49 6.90 -7.93
N GLN A 224 -18.05 7.97 -7.28
CA GLN A 224 -18.49 8.31 -5.91
C GLN A 224 -18.47 9.82 -5.71
N ILE A 225 -19.23 10.28 -4.72
CA ILE A 225 -19.05 11.60 -4.11
C ILE A 225 -18.35 11.39 -2.75
N THR A 226 -17.44 12.29 -2.42
CA THR A 226 -16.86 12.42 -1.09
C THR A 226 -17.10 13.82 -0.59
N ASP A 227 -17.74 13.94 0.56
CA ASP A 227 -17.88 15.19 1.31
C ASP A 227 -16.68 15.33 2.23
N ASN A 228 -16.02 16.49 2.15
CA ASN A 228 -14.90 16.80 3.00
C ASN A 228 -15.15 18.20 3.61
N ARG A 229 -14.94 18.30 4.92
CA ARG A 229 -15.02 19.54 5.69
C ARG A 229 -13.69 19.75 6.36
N GLU A 230 -13.06 20.85 6.04
CA GLU A 230 -11.80 21.24 6.66
C GLU A 230 -12.01 22.50 7.50
N TYR A 231 -11.26 22.57 8.56
CA TYR A 231 -11.43 23.60 9.57
C TYR A 231 -10.08 24.22 9.94
N ASP A 232 -10.05 25.53 10.08
CA ASP A 232 -8.97 26.24 10.76
C ASP A 232 -9.47 26.68 12.11
N LEU A 233 -9.19 25.84 13.11
CA LEU A 233 -9.67 25.99 14.49
C LEU A 233 -8.49 26.07 15.45
N GLU A 234 -8.59 26.98 16.39
CA GLU A 234 -7.64 27.13 17.49
C GLU A 234 -8.33 27.02 18.84
N LYS A 235 -7.57 26.96 19.91
CA LYS A 235 -8.03 27.11 21.29
C LYS A 235 -7.38 28.31 21.91
N ASP A 236 -8.20 29.17 22.54
CA ASP A 236 -7.65 30.29 23.32
C ASP A 236 -6.99 29.79 24.61
N ALA A 237 -6.42 30.73 25.38
CA ALA A 237 -5.77 30.43 26.68
C ALA A 237 -6.73 29.81 27.71
N SER A 238 -8.05 29.93 27.54
CA SER A 238 -9.09 29.35 28.39
C SER A 238 -9.51 27.97 27.95
N GLY A 239 -9.10 27.56 26.71
CA GLY A 239 -9.50 26.33 26.04
C GLY A 239 -10.79 26.48 25.23
N ASP A 240 -11.30 27.67 25.05
CA ASP A 240 -12.47 27.95 24.21
C ASP A 240 -12.09 27.91 22.74
N LEU A 241 -13.00 27.39 21.90
CA LEU A 241 -12.78 27.27 20.47
C LEU A 241 -12.73 28.64 19.81
N ILE A 242 -11.76 28.81 18.90
CA ILE A 242 -11.64 29.94 17.98
C ILE A 242 -11.79 29.43 16.57
N VAL A 243 -12.71 30.01 15.81
CA VAL A 243 -12.97 29.68 14.43
C VAL A 243 -12.38 30.74 13.52
N ASN A 244 -11.39 30.37 12.70
CA ASN A 244 -10.77 31.24 11.72
C ASN A 244 -11.40 31.02 10.34
N LYS A 245 -11.62 29.76 9.97
CA LYS A 245 -12.08 29.37 8.63
C LYS A 245 -12.88 28.07 8.67
N LEU A 246 -13.92 28.00 7.83
CA LEU A 246 -14.63 26.78 7.45
C LEU A 246 -14.43 26.55 5.97
N ASP A 247 -14.16 25.31 5.58
CA ASP A 247 -13.88 24.94 4.20
C ASP A 247 -14.68 23.68 3.87
N PHE A 248 -15.69 23.83 2.99
CA PHE A 248 -16.57 22.74 2.60
C PHE A 248 -16.29 22.33 1.17
N ARG A 249 -16.08 21.04 0.95
CA ARG A 249 -15.71 20.45 -0.32
C ARG A 249 -16.62 19.29 -0.66
N SER A 250 -16.99 19.19 -1.92
CA SER A 250 -17.61 18.03 -2.50
C SER A 250 -16.79 17.58 -3.70
N TYR A 251 -16.30 16.34 -3.65
CA TYR A 251 -15.53 15.73 -4.72
C TYR A 251 -16.43 14.79 -5.50
N LYS A 252 -16.50 14.95 -6.83
CA LYS A 252 -16.96 13.91 -7.75
C LYS A 252 -15.73 13.13 -8.22
N ILE A 253 -15.71 11.84 -7.95
CA ILE A 253 -14.52 10.99 -8.13
C ILE A 253 -14.89 9.86 -9.06
N THR A 254 -14.01 9.58 -10.03
CA THR A 254 -14.05 8.35 -10.84
C THR A 254 -12.72 7.63 -10.72
N ARG A 255 -12.76 6.43 -10.14
CA ARG A 255 -11.60 5.57 -9.95
C ARG A 255 -11.68 4.34 -10.83
N GLU A 256 -10.60 4.09 -11.57
CA GLU A 256 -10.47 2.97 -12.49
C GLU A 256 -9.26 2.13 -12.13
N ASP A 257 -9.47 0.81 -11.97
CA ASP A 257 -8.41 -0.17 -11.81
C ASP A 257 -8.41 -1.09 -13.02
N THR A 258 -7.31 -1.20 -13.73
CA THR A 258 -7.15 -2.10 -14.87
C THR A 258 -5.92 -2.96 -14.69
N ALA A 259 -6.06 -4.27 -14.82
CA ALA A 259 -4.91 -5.16 -14.87
C ALA A 259 -5.07 -6.24 -15.93
N TRP A 260 -3.93 -6.67 -16.45
CA TRP A 260 -3.83 -7.86 -17.31
C TRP A 260 -2.45 -8.49 -17.19
N GLY A 261 -2.39 -9.74 -17.45
CA GLY A 261 -1.13 -10.47 -17.40
C GLY A 261 -1.29 -11.95 -17.61
N GLY A 262 -0.23 -12.66 -17.31
CA GLY A 262 -0.24 -14.11 -17.42
C GLY A 262 1.13 -14.71 -17.21
N ARG A 263 1.14 -16.05 -17.24
CA ARG A 263 2.33 -16.87 -17.08
C ARG A 263 2.30 -18.00 -18.08
N LEU A 264 3.41 -18.23 -18.73
CA LEU A 264 3.69 -19.42 -19.53
C LEU A 264 4.74 -20.23 -18.78
N GLU A 265 4.49 -21.51 -18.58
CA GLU A 265 5.38 -22.38 -17.81
C GLU A 265 5.60 -23.72 -18.52
N TYR A 266 6.84 -24.19 -18.45
CA TYR A 266 7.26 -25.52 -18.82
C TYR A 266 7.69 -26.29 -17.58
N ARG A 267 7.26 -27.54 -17.43
CA ARG A 267 7.72 -28.51 -16.41
C ARG A 267 8.34 -29.71 -17.07
N GLY A 268 9.53 -30.07 -16.64
CA GLY A 268 10.28 -31.21 -17.10
C GLY A 268 10.73 -32.10 -15.96
N ASP A 269 11.31 -33.22 -16.31
CA ASP A 269 11.76 -34.30 -15.42
C ASP A 269 13.29 -34.49 -15.42
N ASP A 270 13.98 -33.70 -16.26
CA ASP A 270 15.44 -33.73 -16.41
C ASP A 270 16.11 -32.51 -15.72
N ILE A 271 17.14 -31.96 -16.35
CA ILE A 271 17.90 -30.80 -15.87
C ILE A 271 17.00 -29.58 -15.67
N VAL A 272 16.07 -29.33 -16.59
CA VAL A 272 15.10 -28.24 -16.48
C VAL A 272 13.84 -28.78 -15.84
N GLN A 273 13.70 -28.55 -14.53
CA GLN A 273 12.48 -28.94 -13.80
C GLN A 273 11.32 -27.98 -14.09
N ARG A 274 11.63 -26.70 -14.22
CA ARG A 274 10.68 -25.65 -14.52
C ARG A 274 11.36 -24.54 -15.32
N ALA A 275 10.66 -23.95 -16.28
CA ALA A 275 11.03 -22.68 -16.88
C ALA A 275 9.76 -21.85 -17.11
N TYR A 276 9.80 -20.56 -16.82
CA TYR A 276 8.60 -19.73 -16.92
C TYR A 276 8.91 -18.33 -17.40
N PHE A 277 7.93 -17.75 -18.07
CA PHE A 277 7.83 -16.32 -18.34
C PHE A 277 6.53 -15.81 -17.76
N SER A 278 6.59 -14.77 -16.95
CA SER A 278 5.42 -14.07 -16.41
C SER A 278 5.43 -12.61 -16.79
N THR A 279 4.25 -12.03 -16.96
CA THR A 279 4.05 -10.62 -17.24
C THR A 279 2.84 -10.12 -16.49
N LEU A 280 2.95 -8.93 -15.95
CA LEU A 280 1.87 -8.19 -15.27
C LEU A 280 1.91 -6.74 -15.70
N TYR A 281 0.74 -6.21 -16.03
CA TYR A 281 0.45 -4.80 -16.10
C TYR A 281 -0.69 -4.50 -15.14
N SER A 282 -0.55 -3.43 -14.36
CA SER A 282 -1.56 -2.94 -13.46
C SER A 282 -1.55 -1.42 -13.48
N GLU A 283 -2.72 -0.80 -13.53
CA GLU A 283 -2.91 0.64 -13.59
C GLU A 283 -4.07 1.06 -12.70
N PHE A 284 -3.88 2.12 -11.97
CA PHE A 284 -4.89 2.83 -11.21
C PHE A 284 -4.97 4.27 -11.71
N ILE A 285 -6.17 4.71 -12.04
CA ILE A 285 -6.47 6.09 -12.43
C ILE A 285 -7.52 6.65 -11.47
N ASP A 286 -7.28 7.87 -10.99
CA ASP A 286 -8.22 8.63 -10.18
C ASP A 286 -8.46 9.99 -10.83
N HIS A 287 -9.70 10.25 -11.21
CA HIS A 287 -10.16 11.53 -11.68
C HIS A 287 -10.99 12.20 -10.60
N GLU A 288 -10.56 13.38 -10.17
CA GLU A 288 -11.23 14.15 -9.12
C GLU A 288 -11.73 15.49 -9.63
N GLU A 289 -13.00 15.77 -9.38
CA GLU A 289 -13.63 17.09 -9.57
C GLU A 289 -13.95 17.66 -8.18
N ARG A 290 -13.14 18.60 -7.69
CA ARG A 290 -13.38 19.25 -6.41
C ARG A 290 -14.17 20.53 -6.62
N ASN A 291 -15.30 20.62 -5.95
CA ASN A 291 -16.08 21.82 -5.75
C ASN A 291 -15.95 22.26 -4.30
N GLN A 292 -15.41 23.46 -4.06
CA GLN A 292 -15.03 23.92 -2.73
C GLN A 292 -15.52 25.34 -2.49
N PHE A 293 -16.08 25.58 -1.29
CA PHE A 293 -16.35 26.89 -0.74
C PHE A 293 -15.50 27.09 0.50
N VAL A 294 -14.78 28.21 0.55
CA VAL A 294 -13.98 28.62 1.69
C VAL A 294 -14.62 29.82 2.34
N PHE A 295 -14.89 29.73 3.62
CA PHE A 295 -15.52 30.76 4.45
C PHE A 295 -14.47 31.29 5.43
N ASP A 296 -13.77 32.36 5.05
CA ASP A 296 -12.76 33.03 5.86
C ASP A 296 -13.44 34.08 6.72
N PHE A 297 -13.46 33.91 8.06
CA PHE A 297 -14.00 34.93 8.95
C PHE A 297 -13.06 36.14 8.99
N THR A 298 -13.63 37.34 8.87
CA THR A 298 -12.85 38.60 8.84
C THR A 298 -12.04 38.82 10.11
N ALA A 299 -12.48 38.25 11.21
CA ALA A 299 -11.76 38.19 12.49
C ALA A 299 -12.04 36.84 13.15
N PRO A 300 -11.09 36.28 13.93
CA PRO A 300 -11.30 35.05 14.70
C PRO A 300 -12.57 35.11 15.54
N VAL A 301 -13.42 34.09 15.47
CA VAL A 301 -14.70 34.05 16.20
C VAL A 301 -14.62 33.04 17.34
N SER A 302 -14.98 33.46 18.56
CA SER A 302 -14.93 32.57 19.72
C SER A 302 -16.24 31.80 19.90
N GLY A 303 -16.15 30.51 20.20
CA GLY A 303 -17.26 29.65 20.56
C GLY A 303 -17.64 28.66 19.43
N THR A 304 -18.37 27.60 19.77
CA THR A 304 -18.90 26.60 18.85
C THR A 304 -20.08 27.12 18.02
N SER A 305 -20.70 28.25 18.35
CA SER A 305 -21.75 28.89 17.56
C SER A 305 -21.67 30.39 17.64
N ALA A 306 -22.03 31.09 16.58
CA ALA A 306 -22.12 32.56 16.54
C ALA A 306 -23.11 33.01 15.44
N GLU A 307 -23.65 34.21 15.57
CA GLU A 307 -24.57 34.84 14.63
C GLU A 307 -23.96 36.11 14.05
N ASP A 308 -24.36 36.50 12.83
CA ASP A 308 -24.02 37.75 12.12
C ASP A 308 -22.50 37.97 11.96
N GLN A 309 -21.71 36.91 11.76
CA GLN A 309 -20.27 37.04 11.63
C GLN A 309 -19.87 37.44 10.21
N ALA A 310 -19.03 38.47 10.06
CA ALA A 310 -18.53 38.90 8.78
C ALA A 310 -17.59 37.83 8.17
N VAL A 311 -17.90 37.37 6.97
CA VAL A 311 -17.17 36.29 6.29
C VAL A 311 -16.89 36.64 4.85
N SER A 312 -15.74 36.23 4.34
CA SER A 312 -15.35 36.27 2.94
C SER A 312 -15.52 34.89 2.34
N VAL A 313 -16.36 34.77 1.30
CA VAL A 313 -16.63 33.49 0.65
C VAL A 313 -15.86 33.42 -0.67
N SER A 314 -14.95 32.47 -0.78
CA SER A 314 -14.24 32.17 -2.02
C SER A 314 -14.60 30.79 -2.55
N ARG A 315 -14.34 30.57 -3.85
CA ARG A 315 -14.61 29.32 -4.51
C ARG A 315 -13.36 28.77 -5.16
N TYR A 316 -13.07 27.49 -4.92
CA TYR A 316 -11.99 26.78 -5.56
C TYR A 316 -12.55 25.62 -6.39
N LEU A 317 -11.98 25.42 -7.57
CA LEU A 317 -12.40 24.38 -8.51
C LEU A 317 -11.18 23.62 -8.98
N GLU A 318 -11.31 22.31 -9.03
CA GLU A 318 -10.26 21.41 -9.47
C GLU A 318 -10.81 20.36 -10.44
N TYR A 319 -10.02 20.03 -11.46
CA TYR A 319 -10.21 18.84 -12.27
C TYR A 319 -8.88 18.11 -12.38
N GLY A 320 -8.63 17.23 -11.41
CA GLY A 320 -7.37 16.52 -11.22
C GLY A 320 -7.34 15.14 -11.86
N LYS A 321 -6.12 14.65 -12.07
CA LYS A 321 -5.85 13.26 -12.44
C LYS A 321 -4.64 12.75 -11.66
N TYR A 322 -4.81 11.58 -11.03
CA TYR A 322 -3.74 10.75 -10.49
C TYR A 322 -3.65 9.49 -11.32
N GLU A 323 -2.44 9.04 -11.64
CA GLU A 323 -2.20 7.84 -12.42
C GLU A 323 -1.01 7.09 -11.83
N ASN A 324 -1.23 5.83 -11.49
CA ASN A 324 -0.18 4.93 -11.01
C ASN A 324 -0.20 3.65 -11.83
N SER A 325 0.92 3.26 -12.41
CA SER A 325 1.00 2.01 -13.18
C SER A 325 2.26 1.22 -12.86
N THR A 326 2.13 -0.10 -12.89
CA THR A 326 3.24 -1.04 -12.70
C THR A 326 3.27 -2.03 -13.85
N ARG A 327 4.47 -2.26 -14.40
CA ARG A 327 4.73 -3.29 -15.43
C ARG A 327 5.88 -4.16 -14.96
N THR A 328 5.64 -5.47 -14.90
CA THR A 328 6.67 -6.43 -14.49
C THR A 328 6.76 -7.57 -15.49
N HIS A 329 7.98 -7.93 -15.85
CA HIS A 329 8.29 -9.08 -16.71
C HIS A 329 9.35 -9.92 -16.03
N THR A 330 9.08 -11.20 -15.81
CA THR A 330 10.03 -12.12 -15.16
C THR A 330 10.25 -13.33 -16.06
N LEU A 331 11.51 -13.68 -16.27
CA LEU A 331 11.96 -14.93 -16.85
C LEU A 331 12.74 -15.71 -15.79
N GLY A 332 12.36 -16.93 -15.50
CA GLY A 332 13.03 -17.76 -14.52
C GLY A 332 13.01 -19.25 -14.86
N ALA A 333 13.84 -20.01 -14.17
CA ALA A 333 13.92 -21.46 -14.31
C ALA A 333 14.36 -22.13 -13.00
N ASP A 334 13.98 -23.39 -12.83
CA ASP A 334 14.51 -24.31 -11.82
C ASP A 334 15.31 -25.39 -12.54
N LEU A 335 16.59 -25.46 -12.22
CA LEU A 335 17.56 -26.31 -12.89
C LEU A 335 18.22 -27.28 -11.89
N VAL A 336 18.24 -28.56 -12.21
CA VAL A 336 18.97 -29.57 -11.43
C VAL A 336 20.40 -29.67 -11.92
N ALA A 337 21.36 -29.34 -11.05
CA ALA A 337 22.81 -29.43 -11.31
C ALA A 337 23.47 -30.37 -10.29
N GLY A 338 23.46 -31.64 -10.57
CA GLY A 338 23.89 -32.67 -9.62
C GLY A 338 22.97 -32.73 -8.42
N ALA A 339 23.49 -32.44 -7.20
CA ALA A 339 22.68 -32.37 -5.99
C ALA A 339 22.14 -30.98 -5.67
N TRP A 340 22.24 -30.03 -6.57
CA TRP A 340 21.75 -28.68 -6.41
C TRP A 340 20.51 -28.43 -7.27
N LEU A 341 19.52 -27.78 -6.66
CA LEU A 341 18.46 -27.08 -7.37
C LEU A 341 18.89 -25.63 -7.51
N VAL A 342 19.03 -25.13 -8.73
CA VAL A 342 19.50 -23.77 -9.04
C VAL A 342 18.38 -23.01 -9.72
N THR A 343 18.01 -21.88 -9.16
CA THR A 343 16.87 -21.06 -9.60
C THR A 343 17.35 -19.67 -10.05
N PRO A 344 17.79 -19.49 -11.32
CA PRO A 344 18.05 -18.18 -11.88
C PRO A 344 16.76 -17.47 -12.26
N SER A 345 16.72 -16.15 -12.06
CA SER A 345 15.66 -15.30 -12.60
C SER A 345 16.19 -13.92 -12.99
N VAL A 346 15.51 -13.31 -13.95
CA VAL A 346 15.66 -11.89 -14.30
C VAL A 346 14.30 -11.24 -14.35
N THR A 347 14.19 -10.09 -13.72
CA THR A 347 12.96 -9.29 -13.68
C THR A 347 13.24 -7.88 -14.15
N LEU A 348 12.34 -7.37 -14.98
CA LEU A 348 12.30 -5.98 -15.41
C LEU A 348 10.99 -5.39 -14.88
N THR A 349 11.10 -4.36 -14.04
CA THR A 349 9.94 -3.67 -13.49
C THR A 349 10.04 -2.19 -13.81
N ARG A 350 8.92 -1.58 -14.15
CA ARG A 350 8.76 -0.14 -14.25
C ARG A 350 7.48 0.25 -13.54
N THR A 351 7.58 1.26 -12.70
CA THR A 351 6.45 1.88 -12.02
C THR A 351 6.45 3.37 -12.35
N ASP A 352 5.30 3.87 -12.80
CA ASP A 352 5.11 5.28 -13.15
C ASP A 352 4.03 5.85 -12.22
N TYR A 353 4.28 7.01 -11.64
CA TYR A 353 3.30 7.84 -10.94
C TYR A 353 3.27 9.23 -11.57
N ASN A 354 2.06 9.71 -11.88
CA ASN A 354 1.83 11.05 -12.40
C ASN A 354 0.61 11.65 -11.72
N MET A 355 0.77 12.84 -11.18
CA MET A 355 -0.30 13.65 -10.61
C MET A 355 -0.31 15.01 -11.31
N PHE A 356 -1.47 15.42 -11.78
CA PHE A 356 -1.68 16.76 -12.34
C PHE A 356 -3.03 17.29 -11.91
N ILE A 357 -3.01 18.32 -11.06
CA ILE A 357 -4.17 18.88 -10.38
C ILE A 357 -4.20 20.39 -10.65
N PRO A 358 -4.86 20.87 -11.72
CA PRO A 358 -5.07 22.28 -11.94
C PRO A 358 -6.19 22.80 -11.02
N ILE A 359 -5.83 23.64 -10.06
CA ILE A 359 -6.73 24.28 -9.10
C ILE A 359 -6.93 25.73 -9.48
N LEU A 360 -8.18 26.15 -9.64
CA LEU A 360 -8.53 27.52 -9.90
C LEU A 360 -9.09 28.18 -8.63
N LEU A 361 -8.60 29.38 -8.31
CA LEU A 361 -8.97 30.11 -7.11
C LEU A 361 -9.68 31.43 -7.45
N SER A 362 -10.82 31.67 -6.80
CA SER A 362 -11.49 32.98 -6.87
C SER A 362 -11.09 33.87 -5.69
N ALA A 363 -11.22 35.19 -5.86
CA ALA A 363 -11.21 36.11 -4.72
C ALA A 363 -12.47 35.93 -3.87
N GLY A 364 -12.37 36.25 -2.59
CA GLY A 364 -13.49 36.20 -1.69
C GLY A 364 -14.48 37.35 -1.90
N THR A 365 -15.77 37.05 -1.72
CA THR A 365 -16.85 38.01 -1.68
C THR A 365 -17.42 38.09 -0.25
N GLY A 366 -17.58 39.30 0.27
CA GLY A 366 -18.01 39.52 1.65
C GLY A 366 -19.52 39.31 1.82
N THR A 367 -19.92 38.66 2.93
CA THR A 367 -21.27 38.49 3.43
C THR A 367 -21.23 38.30 4.96
N THR A 368 -22.34 37.92 5.60
CA THR A 368 -22.37 37.47 6.99
C THR A 368 -22.90 36.06 7.08
N ALA A 369 -22.48 35.36 8.14
CA ALA A 369 -22.83 33.98 8.40
C ALA A 369 -23.20 33.74 9.87
N ASP A 370 -24.18 32.89 10.08
CA ASP A 370 -24.43 32.20 11.35
C ASP A 370 -23.88 30.78 11.24
N TYR A 371 -23.20 30.29 12.27
CA TYR A 371 -22.71 28.91 12.29
C TYR A 371 -23.01 28.22 13.64
N ASP A 372 -23.15 26.90 13.58
CA ASP A 372 -23.16 26.00 14.72
C ASP A 372 -22.30 24.75 14.41
N LEU A 373 -21.25 24.58 15.22
CA LEU A 373 -20.31 23.44 15.20
C LEU A 373 -20.55 22.51 16.40
N GLY A 374 -21.76 22.51 16.98
CA GLY A 374 -22.12 21.60 18.08
C GLY A 374 -22.03 20.12 17.68
N ASP A 375 -22.32 19.81 16.41
CA ASP A 375 -21.96 18.58 15.75
C ASP A 375 -20.93 18.91 14.65
N ILE A 376 -19.68 18.58 14.91
CA ILE A 376 -18.59 18.95 14.01
C ILE A 376 -18.57 18.09 12.74
N GLU A 377 -19.18 16.90 12.75
CA GLU A 377 -19.34 16.05 11.58
C GLU A 377 -20.53 16.48 10.70
N ASP A 378 -21.50 17.21 11.27
CA ASP A 378 -22.66 17.80 10.57
C ASP A 378 -22.82 19.28 10.91
N PRO A 379 -21.84 20.14 10.56
CA PRO A 379 -21.84 21.56 10.90
C PRO A 379 -22.95 22.32 10.18
N GLU A 380 -23.62 23.24 10.89
CA GLU A 380 -24.59 24.14 10.31
C GLU A 380 -23.94 25.49 9.97
N LEU A 381 -24.20 25.99 8.74
CA LEU A 381 -23.74 27.29 8.26
C LEU A 381 -24.84 27.94 7.42
N TYR A 382 -25.31 29.10 7.84
CA TYR A 382 -26.33 29.88 7.17
C TYR A 382 -25.76 31.24 6.77
N LEU A 383 -25.85 31.59 5.47
CA LEU A 383 -25.38 32.83 4.92
C LEU A 383 -26.54 33.82 4.80
N ALA A 384 -26.27 35.12 4.99
CA ALA A 384 -27.23 36.15 4.77
C ALA A 384 -27.59 36.31 3.27
N ASP A 385 -26.62 36.08 2.38
CA ASP A 385 -26.77 36.08 0.95
C ASP A 385 -26.72 34.65 0.40
N ASP A 386 -27.56 34.33 -0.59
CA ASP A 386 -27.49 33.04 -1.31
C ASP A 386 -26.18 32.97 -2.04
N LEU A 387 -25.48 31.78 -1.96
CA LEU A 387 -24.22 31.53 -2.64
C LEU A 387 -24.25 31.79 -4.13
N SER A 388 -25.42 31.57 -4.79
CA SER A 388 -25.63 31.86 -6.22
C SER A 388 -25.75 33.35 -6.54
N SER A 389 -25.95 34.20 -5.53
CA SER A 389 -25.98 35.65 -5.71
C SER A 389 -24.62 36.32 -5.54
N LEU A 390 -23.67 35.63 -4.96
CA LEU A 390 -22.29 36.09 -4.77
C LEU A 390 -21.50 35.93 -6.09
N THR A 391 -20.51 36.79 -6.28
CA THR A 391 -19.62 36.73 -7.44
C THR A 391 -18.28 36.17 -7.05
N TYR A 392 -17.70 35.31 -7.91
CA TYR A 392 -16.44 34.63 -7.66
C TYR A 392 -15.39 35.03 -8.72
N PRO A 393 -14.82 36.26 -8.66
CA PRO A 393 -13.82 36.68 -9.63
C PRO A 393 -12.55 35.84 -9.49
N VAL A 394 -12.18 35.18 -10.57
CA VAL A 394 -10.96 34.34 -10.61
C VAL A 394 -9.73 35.20 -10.47
N THR A 395 -8.80 34.78 -9.63
CA THR A 395 -7.54 35.47 -9.36
C THR A 395 -6.34 34.66 -9.78
N TYR A 396 -6.27 33.42 -9.33
CA TYR A 396 -5.08 32.57 -9.54
C TYR A 396 -5.46 31.17 -9.99
N GLY A 397 -4.50 30.53 -10.65
CA GLY A 397 -4.46 29.11 -10.91
C GLY A 397 -3.22 28.48 -10.32
N LEU A 398 -3.37 27.29 -9.74
CA LEU A 398 -2.30 26.48 -9.20
C LEU A 398 -2.28 25.14 -9.93
N PRO A 399 -1.45 24.97 -10.97
CA PRO A 399 -1.17 23.64 -11.54
C PRO A 399 -0.28 22.87 -10.56
N TYR A 400 -0.89 22.02 -9.71
CA TYR A 400 -0.19 21.17 -8.77
C TYR A 400 0.22 19.86 -9.45
N THR A 401 1.47 19.45 -9.29
CA THR A 401 2.05 18.34 -10.06
C THR A 401 3.07 17.56 -9.25
N GLN A 402 3.11 16.25 -9.50
CA GLN A 402 4.14 15.33 -9.02
C GLN A 402 4.34 14.24 -10.06
N ALA A 403 5.56 13.78 -10.28
CA ALA A 403 5.81 12.63 -11.12
C ALA A 403 7.04 11.87 -10.64
N LEU A 404 6.98 10.54 -10.71
CA LEU A 404 8.13 9.69 -10.48
C LEU A 404 8.03 8.44 -11.37
N GLU A 405 9.07 8.20 -12.14
CA GLU A 405 9.31 6.97 -12.88
C GLU A 405 10.38 6.17 -12.15
N ASN A 406 10.12 4.91 -11.85
CA ASN A 406 11.08 4.01 -11.23
C ASN A 406 11.27 2.78 -12.11
N GLU A 407 12.47 2.62 -12.67
CA GLU A 407 12.86 1.46 -13.47
C GLU A 407 13.79 0.55 -12.67
N GLU A 408 13.46 -0.72 -12.57
CA GLU A 408 14.30 -1.72 -11.91
C GLU A 408 14.64 -2.88 -12.84
N THR A 409 15.92 -3.26 -12.85
CA THR A 409 16.41 -4.52 -13.42
C THR A 409 17.01 -5.36 -12.31
N LYS A 410 16.42 -6.53 -12.05
CA LYS A 410 16.82 -7.44 -10.98
C LYS A 410 17.29 -8.77 -11.54
N PHE A 411 18.46 -9.23 -11.09
CA PHE A 411 19.00 -10.56 -11.31
C PHE A 411 19.04 -11.31 -9.98
N LYS A 412 18.47 -12.50 -9.94
CA LYS A 412 18.51 -13.37 -8.76
C LYS A 412 18.97 -14.76 -9.15
N LEU A 413 19.82 -15.35 -8.32
CA LEU A 413 20.31 -16.72 -8.45
C LEU A 413 20.23 -17.37 -7.08
N ASP A 414 19.30 -18.29 -6.91
CA ASP A 414 19.18 -19.12 -5.73
C ASP A 414 19.74 -20.52 -6.02
N ALA A 415 20.30 -21.18 -5.01
CA ALA A 415 20.78 -22.55 -5.09
C ALA A 415 20.48 -23.28 -3.77
N GLN A 416 19.85 -24.43 -3.87
CA GLN A 416 19.46 -25.25 -2.73
C GLN A 416 20.05 -26.66 -2.84
N ARG A 417 20.37 -27.23 -1.68
CA ARG A 417 20.89 -28.59 -1.60
C ARG A 417 20.58 -29.22 -0.24
N ASP A 418 20.18 -30.50 -0.28
CA ASP A 418 20.09 -31.33 0.91
C ASP A 418 21.48 -31.67 1.44
N ILE A 419 21.64 -31.41 2.72
CA ILE A 419 22.88 -31.69 3.49
C ILE A 419 22.52 -32.34 4.82
N SER A 420 23.54 -32.71 5.60
CA SER A 420 23.34 -33.11 6.98
C SER A 420 24.09 -32.15 7.90
N LEU A 421 23.35 -31.47 8.78
CA LEU A 421 23.90 -30.63 9.84
C LEU A 421 23.54 -31.23 11.20
N PHE A 422 24.49 -31.27 12.11
CA PHE A 422 24.31 -31.87 13.47
C PHE A 422 23.79 -33.31 13.44
N GLY A 423 24.02 -34.04 12.33
CA GLY A 423 23.50 -35.40 12.14
C GLY A 423 22.02 -35.46 11.74
N GLN A 424 21.40 -34.33 11.39
CA GLN A 424 20.00 -34.20 11.00
C GLN A 424 19.87 -33.83 9.52
N PRO A 425 18.79 -34.22 8.84
CA PRO A 425 18.47 -33.74 7.51
C PRO A 425 18.37 -32.20 7.52
N SER A 426 18.92 -31.54 6.50
CA SER A 426 18.96 -30.09 6.46
C SER A 426 18.95 -29.60 5.02
N LEU A 427 18.29 -28.48 4.76
CA LEU A 427 18.32 -27.78 3.49
C LEU A 427 19.29 -26.60 3.60
N LEU A 428 20.36 -26.61 2.79
CA LEU A 428 21.25 -25.46 2.60
C LEU A 428 20.72 -24.60 1.43
N SER A 429 20.49 -23.33 1.67
CA SER A 429 20.08 -22.35 0.66
C SER A 429 21.12 -21.22 0.57
N LEU A 430 21.56 -20.94 -0.65
CA LEU A 430 22.49 -19.87 -0.99
C LEU A 430 21.84 -18.98 -2.05
N GLY A 431 22.16 -17.69 -2.06
CA GLY A 431 21.68 -16.83 -3.12
C GLY A 431 22.53 -15.61 -3.37
N LEU A 432 22.42 -15.12 -4.61
CA LEU A 432 23.01 -13.86 -5.08
C LEU A 432 21.91 -13.02 -5.71
N GLN A 433 21.96 -11.71 -5.52
CA GLN A 433 21.02 -10.77 -6.09
C GLN A 433 21.77 -9.51 -6.51
N TYR A 434 21.37 -8.96 -7.65
CA TYR A 434 21.80 -7.65 -8.13
C TYR A 434 20.62 -6.88 -8.66
N ASP A 435 20.36 -5.72 -8.07
CA ASP A 435 19.31 -4.80 -8.49
C ASP A 435 19.95 -3.52 -9.02
N ASN A 436 19.47 -3.03 -10.15
CA ASN A 436 19.79 -1.71 -10.67
C ASN A 436 18.49 -0.93 -10.81
N ARG A 437 18.37 0.16 -10.05
CA ARG A 437 17.18 1.00 -9.96
C ARG A 437 17.50 2.41 -10.40
N ASN A 438 16.64 3.00 -11.22
CA ASN A 438 16.72 4.39 -11.63
C ASN A 438 15.38 5.05 -11.30
N ALA A 439 15.42 6.12 -10.51
CA ALA A 439 14.25 6.90 -10.14
C ALA A 439 14.41 8.33 -10.66
N ASP A 440 13.55 8.74 -11.61
CA ASP A 440 13.55 10.05 -12.23
C ASP A 440 12.18 10.71 -12.14
N GLY A 441 12.12 11.99 -11.74
CA GLY A 441 10.86 12.72 -11.61
C GLY A 441 11.01 14.08 -10.94
N HIS A 442 9.98 14.47 -10.23
CA HIS A 442 9.99 15.68 -9.40
C HIS A 442 9.03 15.50 -8.20
N VAL A 443 9.33 16.18 -7.09
CA VAL A 443 8.47 16.21 -5.91
C VAL A 443 7.18 16.96 -6.18
N ALA A 444 6.21 16.82 -5.29
CA ALA A 444 4.97 17.60 -5.33
C ALA A 444 5.27 19.10 -5.28
N THR A 445 4.80 19.83 -6.29
CA THR A 445 5.11 21.25 -6.47
C THR A 445 4.00 21.97 -7.26
N TYR A 446 3.95 23.27 -7.12
CA TYR A 446 3.04 24.12 -7.88
C TYR A 446 3.68 25.46 -8.26
N ALA A 447 3.20 26.07 -9.34
CA ALA A 447 3.55 27.42 -9.72
C ALA A 447 2.29 28.28 -9.85
N MET A 448 2.17 29.32 -9.01
CA MET A 448 1.02 30.21 -9.04
C MET A 448 0.96 31.01 -10.35
N GLN A 449 -0.16 30.96 -11.03
CA GLN A 449 -0.42 31.67 -12.29
C GLN A 449 -1.50 32.73 -12.10
N ASN A 450 -1.25 33.95 -12.54
CA ASN A 450 -2.26 35.02 -12.49
C ASN A 450 -3.30 34.83 -13.60
N LEU A 451 -4.56 34.65 -13.19
CA LEU A 451 -5.71 34.45 -14.08
C LEU A 451 -6.75 35.57 -13.98
N THR A 452 -6.42 36.68 -13.32
CA THR A 452 -7.34 37.79 -13.07
C THR A 452 -8.01 38.29 -14.35
N GLY A 453 -9.34 38.24 -14.37
CA GLY A 453 -10.16 38.73 -15.48
C GLY A 453 -10.26 37.81 -16.70
N LEU A 454 -9.71 36.60 -16.66
CA LEU A 454 -9.77 35.62 -17.74
C LEU A 454 -11.05 34.78 -17.74
N PHE A 455 -11.70 34.61 -16.60
CA PHE A 455 -12.83 33.69 -16.42
C PHE A 455 -14.00 34.37 -15.73
N ASP A 456 -15.20 33.99 -16.19
CA ASP A 456 -16.48 34.22 -15.53
C ASP A 456 -17.03 32.85 -15.12
N LEU A 457 -16.94 32.53 -13.83
CA LEU A 457 -17.30 31.20 -13.30
C LEU A 457 -18.80 30.92 -13.36
N ASP A 458 -19.66 31.96 -13.43
CA ASP A 458 -21.12 31.79 -13.46
C ASP A 458 -21.57 30.97 -14.69
N ARG A 459 -20.78 31.01 -15.74
CA ARG A 459 -21.05 30.23 -16.98
C ARG A 459 -20.93 28.73 -16.77
N TYR A 460 -20.19 28.31 -15.76
CA TYR A 460 -19.88 26.90 -15.50
C TYR A 460 -20.73 26.34 -14.36
N ASN A 461 -21.61 27.15 -13.77
CA ASN A 461 -22.54 26.66 -12.77
C ASN A 461 -23.57 25.73 -13.43
N THR A 462 -23.60 24.47 -13.02
CA THR A 462 -24.52 23.46 -13.59
C THR A 462 -25.96 23.60 -13.07
N GLY A 463 -26.15 24.30 -11.93
CA GLY A 463 -27.40 24.36 -11.21
C GLY A 463 -27.74 23.07 -10.43
N GLU A 464 -26.93 22.04 -10.54
CA GLU A 464 -27.04 20.81 -9.77
C GLU A 464 -26.57 21.08 -8.34
N ARG A 465 -27.40 20.73 -7.34
CA ARG A 465 -27.04 20.90 -5.93
C ARG A 465 -26.05 19.82 -5.49
N TRP A 466 -25.21 20.16 -4.55
CA TRP A 466 -24.35 19.17 -3.90
C TRP A 466 -25.19 18.07 -3.26
N ASP A 467 -24.81 16.84 -3.53
CA ASP A 467 -25.27 15.69 -2.77
C ASP A 467 -24.32 15.53 -1.57
N SER A 468 -24.85 15.51 -0.37
CA SER A 468 -24.08 15.55 0.86
C SER A 468 -24.58 14.47 1.83
N ASN A 469 -23.65 13.88 2.57
CA ASN A 469 -23.95 12.91 3.62
C ASN A 469 -24.41 13.58 4.94
N THR A 470 -24.30 14.90 5.00
CA THR A 470 -24.68 15.74 6.15
C THR A 470 -25.76 16.75 5.76
N THR A 471 -26.28 17.48 6.73
CA THR A 471 -27.23 18.57 6.48
C THR A 471 -26.57 19.65 5.62
N ASN A 472 -26.99 19.75 4.35
CA ASN A 472 -26.46 20.76 3.45
C ASN A 472 -27.16 22.11 3.65
N THR A 473 -26.70 22.89 4.62
CA THR A 473 -27.25 24.21 4.94
C THR A 473 -26.73 25.34 4.06
N ILE A 474 -25.57 25.13 3.37
CA ILE A 474 -24.97 26.16 2.53
C ILE A 474 -25.62 26.31 1.16
N GLY A 475 -26.32 25.28 0.66
CA GLY A 475 -27.01 25.34 -0.65
C GLY A 475 -26.08 25.34 -1.85
N GLY A 476 -24.86 24.80 -1.74
CA GLY A 476 -23.85 24.74 -2.79
C GLY A 476 -24.34 24.07 -4.09
N THR A 477 -23.78 24.46 -5.22
CA THR A 477 -24.01 23.85 -6.54
C THR A 477 -22.70 23.41 -7.15
N TYR A 478 -22.76 22.32 -7.96
CA TYR A 478 -21.62 21.87 -8.75
C TYR A 478 -21.37 22.79 -9.93
N TYR A 479 -20.10 22.90 -10.29
CA TYR A 479 -19.65 23.57 -11.51
C TYR A 479 -19.12 22.53 -12.50
N ASP A 480 -19.11 22.86 -13.78
CA ASP A 480 -18.42 22.08 -14.82
C ASP A 480 -16.90 22.34 -14.71
N ASN A 481 -16.26 21.63 -13.80
CA ASN A 481 -14.84 21.79 -13.51
C ASN A 481 -13.98 21.45 -14.73
N LYS A 482 -14.40 20.44 -15.50
CA LYS A 482 -13.73 20.09 -16.75
C LYS A 482 -13.78 21.23 -17.75
N GLY A 483 -14.95 21.85 -17.93
CA GLY A 483 -15.12 23.01 -18.79
C GLY A 483 -14.26 24.20 -18.35
N VAL A 484 -14.13 24.43 -17.04
CA VAL A 484 -13.23 25.46 -16.48
C VAL A 484 -11.77 25.16 -16.81
N ARG A 485 -11.32 23.92 -16.60
CA ARG A 485 -9.97 23.48 -16.97
C ARG A 485 -9.69 23.62 -18.46
N ASP A 486 -10.60 23.15 -19.33
CA ASP A 486 -10.47 23.24 -20.78
C ASP A 486 -10.36 24.72 -21.26
N ALA A 487 -11.13 25.64 -20.62
CA ALA A 487 -11.03 27.06 -20.88
C ALA A 487 -9.67 27.62 -20.42
N TRP A 488 -9.14 27.21 -19.28
CA TRP A 488 -7.81 27.60 -18.83
C TRP A 488 -6.72 27.10 -19.79
N GLU A 489 -6.80 25.84 -20.20
CA GLU A 489 -5.87 25.25 -21.18
C GLU A 489 -5.90 26.03 -22.51
N ALA A 490 -7.10 26.46 -22.98
CA ALA A 490 -7.27 27.23 -24.18
C ALA A 490 -6.60 28.62 -24.13
N THR A 491 -6.31 29.17 -22.93
CA THR A 491 -5.53 30.41 -22.81
C THR A 491 -4.05 30.22 -23.13
N GLY A 492 -3.58 28.97 -23.17
CA GLY A 492 -2.16 28.62 -23.32
C GLY A 492 -1.30 28.90 -22.07
N THR A 493 -1.92 29.24 -20.93
CA THR A 493 -1.20 29.51 -19.67
C THR A 493 -1.15 28.29 -18.75
N LEU A 494 -2.08 27.31 -18.90
CA LEU A 494 -2.04 26.08 -18.13
C LEU A 494 -0.87 25.21 -18.61
N HIS A 495 0.13 25.08 -17.79
CA HIS A 495 1.27 24.20 -18.04
C HIS A 495 1.80 23.65 -16.73
N ASN A 496 2.31 22.42 -16.81
CA ASN A 496 3.05 21.81 -15.73
C ASN A 496 4.36 22.58 -15.54
N SER A 497 4.67 22.99 -14.32
CA SER A 497 5.85 23.79 -14.01
C SER A 497 6.43 23.32 -12.67
N TYR A 498 7.70 22.91 -12.71
CA TYR A 498 8.48 22.59 -11.54
C TYR A 498 9.89 23.18 -11.70
N ALA A 499 10.53 23.51 -10.59
CA ALA A 499 11.89 24.05 -10.58
C ALA A 499 12.94 22.93 -10.77
N GLU A 500 14.14 23.28 -11.19
CA GLU A 500 15.25 22.32 -11.23
C GLU A 500 15.58 21.73 -9.85
N THR A 501 15.27 22.48 -8.78
CA THR A 501 15.40 22.06 -7.37
C THR A 501 14.31 21.07 -6.91
N ASP A 502 13.24 20.91 -7.69
CA ASP A 502 12.18 19.93 -7.38
C ASP A 502 12.50 18.56 -7.97
N LYS A 503 13.44 18.47 -8.89
CA LYS A 503 13.78 17.23 -9.58
C LYS A 503 14.31 16.16 -8.64
N ILE A 504 13.90 14.94 -8.93
CA ILE A 504 14.43 13.69 -8.37
C ILE A 504 15.21 13.02 -9.51
N SER A 505 16.47 12.64 -9.27
CA SER A 505 17.24 11.77 -10.16
C SER A 505 18.20 10.97 -9.29
N VAL A 506 17.88 9.68 -9.10
CA VAL A 506 18.58 8.77 -8.20
C VAL A 506 18.87 7.46 -8.92
N ASP A 507 20.13 7.12 -9.03
CA ASP A 507 20.63 5.80 -9.44
C ASP A 507 21.00 4.99 -8.20
N GLU A 508 20.43 3.80 -8.03
CA GLU A 508 20.71 2.91 -6.92
C GLU A 508 21.06 1.51 -7.42
N LYS A 509 22.14 0.94 -6.87
CA LYS A 509 22.55 -0.45 -7.13
C LYS A 509 22.61 -1.20 -5.81
N VAL A 510 21.90 -2.33 -5.72
CA VAL A 510 21.95 -3.20 -4.56
C VAL A 510 22.54 -4.53 -4.96
N THR A 511 23.66 -4.89 -4.35
CA THR A 511 24.29 -6.21 -4.49
C THR A 511 24.11 -6.97 -3.20
N ALA A 512 23.49 -8.15 -3.26
CA ALA A 512 23.22 -8.95 -2.08
C ALA A 512 23.66 -10.40 -2.26
N ALA A 513 24.03 -11.00 -1.13
CA ALA A 513 24.28 -12.45 -1.03
C ALA A 513 23.69 -12.96 0.28
N TYR A 514 23.19 -14.19 0.27
CA TYR A 514 22.75 -14.85 1.51
C TYR A 514 23.18 -16.29 1.58
N ALA A 515 23.29 -16.80 2.83
CA ALA A 515 23.42 -18.21 3.12
C ALA A 515 22.54 -18.54 4.33
N MET A 516 21.75 -19.60 4.22
CA MET A 516 20.91 -20.10 5.30
C MET A 516 20.83 -21.62 5.29
N ALA A 517 20.54 -22.17 6.44
CA ALA A 517 20.24 -23.58 6.58
C ALA A 517 18.97 -23.78 7.42
N THR A 518 18.10 -24.68 6.96
CA THR A 518 16.95 -25.17 7.72
C THR A 518 17.20 -26.62 8.07
N THR A 519 17.22 -26.94 9.38
CA THR A 519 17.52 -28.25 9.91
C THR A 519 16.29 -28.84 10.57
N GLU A 520 15.86 -30.00 10.10
CA GLU A 520 14.79 -30.79 10.71
C GLU A 520 15.24 -31.43 12.00
N MET A 521 14.48 -31.26 13.06
CA MET A 521 14.71 -31.83 14.38
C MET A 521 13.52 -32.71 14.78
N ALA A 522 13.73 -33.62 15.71
CA ALA A 522 12.63 -34.45 16.20
C ALA A 522 11.48 -33.68 16.88
N TRP A 523 11.68 -32.41 17.17
CA TRP A 523 10.74 -31.54 17.86
C TRP A 523 10.29 -30.35 17.00
N GLY A 524 10.65 -30.31 15.70
CA GLY A 524 10.34 -29.22 14.79
C GLY A 524 11.52 -28.84 13.91
N ASN A 525 11.73 -27.56 13.58
CA ASN A 525 12.85 -27.13 12.76
C ASN A 525 13.59 -25.90 13.31
N LEU A 526 14.83 -25.73 12.86
CA LEU A 526 15.70 -24.61 13.16
C LEU A 526 16.24 -24.05 11.84
N SER A 527 15.84 -22.82 11.49
CA SER A 527 16.40 -22.07 10.36
C SER A 527 17.31 -20.96 10.86
N PHE A 528 18.49 -20.83 10.26
CA PHE A 528 19.42 -19.75 10.59
C PHE A 528 20.29 -19.38 9.41
N GLY A 529 20.74 -18.12 9.37
CA GLY A 529 21.58 -17.65 8.30
C GLY A 529 21.85 -16.16 8.38
N ALA A 530 22.41 -15.62 7.33
CA ALA A 530 22.63 -14.19 7.19
C ALA A 530 22.53 -13.76 5.72
N ARG A 531 22.09 -12.54 5.53
CA ARG A 531 22.12 -11.80 4.27
C ARG A 531 23.09 -10.63 4.41
N ILE A 532 23.86 -10.35 3.37
CA ILE A 532 24.67 -9.16 3.26
C ILE A 532 24.18 -8.35 2.05
N GLU A 533 23.96 -7.05 2.24
CA GLU A 533 23.58 -6.11 1.17
C GLU A 533 24.54 -4.95 1.13
N GLN A 534 25.10 -4.68 -0.06
CA GLN A 534 25.80 -3.45 -0.36
C GLN A 534 24.92 -2.60 -1.24
N THR A 535 24.75 -1.33 -0.86
CA THR A 535 24.01 -0.32 -1.61
C THR A 535 24.97 0.76 -2.07
N ASP A 536 25.01 0.99 -3.37
CA ASP A 536 25.70 2.13 -4.00
C ASP A 536 24.60 3.04 -4.55
N TYR A 537 24.54 4.30 -4.10
CA TYR A 537 23.59 5.25 -4.67
C TYR A 537 24.26 6.52 -5.12
N ARG A 538 23.64 7.19 -6.10
CA ARG A 538 24.03 8.50 -6.60
C ARG A 538 22.78 9.31 -6.91
N SER A 539 22.67 10.49 -6.31
CA SER A 539 21.63 11.48 -6.60
C SER A 539 22.23 12.68 -7.30
N GLU A 540 21.61 13.11 -8.42
CA GLU A 540 21.96 14.33 -9.12
C GLU A 540 20.84 15.37 -9.00
N GLY A 541 21.19 16.64 -8.81
CA GLY A 541 20.21 17.71 -8.64
C GLY A 541 20.83 19.09 -8.80
N TYR A 542 20.05 20.10 -8.39
CA TYR A 542 20.48 21.47 -8.41
C TYR A 542 20.31 22.12 -7.04
N MET A 543 21.29 22.90 -6.66
CA MET A 543 21.21 23.83 -5.54
C MET A 543 20.92 25.22 -6.10
N ASP A 544 19.87 25.85 -5.60
CA ASP A 544 19.55 27.24 -5.89
C ASP A 544 20.01 28.12 -4.72
N VAL A 545 20.92 29.07 -4.98
CA VAL A 545 21.36 30.06 -4.02
C VAL A 545 20.94 31.44 -4.52
N ASP A 546 19.88 32.00 -3.95
CA ASP A 546 19.29 33.29 -4.35
C ASP A 546 19.03 33.38 -5.89
N GLY A 547 18.48 32.33 -6.51
CA GLY A 547 18.22 32.29 -7.94
C GLY A 547 19.41 31.86 -8.81
N SER A 548 20.52 31.47 -8.21
CA SER A 548 21.70 30.96 -8.92
C SER A 548 21.79 29.43 -8.83
N LEU A 549 21.45 28.75 -9.91
CA LEU A 549 21.47 27.29 -9.98
C LEU A 549 22.89 26.74 -10.13
N GLN A 550 23.22 25.78 -9.30
CA GLN A 550 24.46 25.01 -9.32
C GLN A 550 24.15 23.52 -9.34
N LYS A 551 24.80 22.76 -10.23
CA LYS A 551 24.65 21.29 -10.23
C LYS A 551 25.33 20.71 -9.00
N VAL A 552 24.63 19.82 -8.28
CA VAL A 552 25.11 19.11 -7.09
C VAL A 552 24.92 17.61 -7.26
N THR A 553 25.71 16.84 -6.54
CA THR A 553 25.64 15.38 -6.54
C THR A 553 25.84 14.89 -5.11
N GLY A 554 24.98 13.98 -4.67
CA GLY A 554 25.16 13.19 -3.46
C GLY A 554 25.45 11.75 -3.85
N GLU A 555 26.43 11.10 -3.22
CA GLU A 555 26.74 9.68 -3.45
C GLU A 555 27.29 9.05 -2.18
N ASP A 556 26.91 7.79 -1.92
CA ASP A 556 27.48 7.00 -0.82
C ASP A 556 27.41 5.50 -1.15
N THR A 557 28.21 4.72 -0.41
CA THR A 557 28.24 3.27 -0.45
C THR A 557 28.21 2.72 0.96
N PHE A 558 27.23 1.91 1.29
CA PHE A 558 27.13 1.29 2.62
C PHE A 558 26.79 -0.20 2.52
N THR A 559 27.17 -0.93 3.56
CA THR A 559 26.98 -2.39 3.63
C THR A 559 26.34 -2.79 4.94
N HIS A 560 25.25 -3.59 4.86
CA HIS A 560 24.59 -4.14 6.02
C HIS A 560 24.72 -5.66 6.05
N VAL A 561 24.88 -6.22 7.25
CA VAL A 561 24.85 -7.65 7.50
C VAL A 561 23.63 -7.98 8.34
N LEU A 562 22.74 -8.79 7.79
CA LEU A 562 21.39 -9.05 8.30
C LEU A 562 21.28 -10.53 8.73
N PRO A 563 21.70 -10.90 9.94
CA PRO A 563 21.50 -12.25 10.48
C PRO A 563 20.05 -12.48 10.88
N SER A 564 19.59 -13.74 10.77
CA SER A 564 18.33 -14.18 11.35
C SER A 564 18.39 -15.62 11.83
N VAL A 565 17.56 -15.92 12.84
CA VAL A 565 17.37 -17.26 13.39
C VAL A 565 15.90 -17.48 13.71
N HIS A 566 15.37 -18.64 13.34
CA HIS A 566 13.98 -19.05 13.54
C HIS A 566 13.94 -20.44 14.11
N LEU A 567 13.22 -20.61 15.20
CA LEU A 567 13.01 -21.90 15.84
C LEU A 567 11.51 -22.17 15.91
N ASN A 568 11.10 -23.28 15.33
CA ASN A 568 9.73 -23.78 15.37
C ASN A 568 9.71 -25.10 16.11
N ALA A 569 9.02 -25.15 17.24
CA ALA A 569 8.97 -26.33 18.10
C ALA A 569 7.54 -26.91 18.17
N ASP A 570 7.38 -28.16 17.77
CA ASP A 570 6.16 -28.92 17.94
C ASP A 570 6.10 -29.46 19.37
N ILE A 571 5.46 -28.69 20.28
CA ILE A 571 5.31 -29.10 21.69
C ILE A 571 4.40 -30.33 21.78
N ARG A 572 3.40 -30.37 20.90
CA ARG A 572 2.50 -31.52 20.67
C ARG A 572 2.09 -31.47 19.20
N ASP A 573 1.45 -32.49 18.69
CA ASP A 573 0.96 -32.55 17.31
C ASP A 573 0.02 -31.39 16.94
N ASP A 574 -0.70 -30.84 17.94
CA ASP A 574 -1.64 -29.73 17.77
C ASP A 574 -1.15 -28.39 18.35
N LEU A 575 0.05 -28.34 18.94
CA LEU A 575 0.58 -27.16 19.63
C LEU A 575 1.99 -26.82 19.19
N LYS A 576 2.16 -25.71 18.48
CA LYS A 576 3.42 -25.21 17.97
C LYS A 576 3.87 -23.95 18.72
N PHE A 577 5.14 -23.88 19.07
CA PHE A 577 5.81 -22.69 19.58
C PHE A 577 6.82 -22.19 18.56
N ARG A 578 6.80 -20.87 18.30
CA ARG A 578 7.78 -20.23 17.43
C ARG A 578 8.50 -19.12 18.17
N ILE A 579 9.79 -18.99 17.89
CA ILE A 579 10.60 -17.83 18.29
C ILE A 579 11.59 -17.51 17.20
N SER A 580 11.75 -16.21 16.90
CA SER A 580 12.71 -15.75 15.91
C SER A 580 13.40 -14.47 16.36
N ALA A 581 14.64 -14.29 15.92
CA ALA A 581 15.36 -13.02 15.98
C ALA A 581 15.79 -12.64 14.57
N THR A 582 15.47 -11.42 14.15
CA THR A 582 15.65 -10.96 12.76
C THR A 582 16.20 -9.54 12.73
N THR A 583 16.87 -9.21 11.63
CA THR A 583 17.35 -7.87 11.35
C THR A 583 16.84 -7.43 10.00
N GLY A 584 16.72 -6.10 9.79
CA GLY A 584 16.25 -5.51 8.54
C GLY A 584 16.72 -4.08 8.41
N ILE A 585 16.52 -3.50 7.25
CA ILE A 585 16.82 -2.09 6.95
C ILE A 585 15.64 -1.43 6.25
N SER A 586 15.56 -0.08 6.32
CA SER A 586 14.71 0.73 5.47
C SER A 586 15.55 1.85 4.88
N ARG A 587 15.64 1.89 3.55
CA ARG A 587 16.39 2.93 2.85
C ARG A 587 15.56 4.20 2.77
N PRO A 588 16.20 5.40 2.78
CA PRO A 588 15.49 6.65 2.53
C PRO A 588 14.71 6.61 1.21
N ASN A 589 13.57 7.28 1.14
CA ASN A 589 12.84 7.46 -0.10
C ASN A 589 13.63 8.30 -1.11
N TYR A 590 13.31 8.23 -2.38
CA TYR A 590 14.05 8.96 -3.42
C TYR A 590 13.96 10.48 -3.26
N GLU A 591 12.81 10.98 -2.80
CA GLU A 591 12.61 12.37 -2.44
C GLU A 591 13.50 12.80 -1.27
N GLU A 592 13.61 11.96 -0.23
CA GLU A 592 14.43 12.20 0.94
C GLU A 592 15.93 12.24 0.58
N TRP A 593 16.36 11.36 -0.34
CA TRP A 593 17.76 11.25 -0.80
C TRP A 593 18.14 12.20 -1.93
N ARG A 594 17.22 12.97 -2.51
CA ARG A 594 17.56 13.89 -3.59
C ARG A 594 18.64 14.89 -3.14
N ALA A 595 19.58 15.18 -4.01
CA ALA A 595 20.65 16.16 -3.73
C ALA A 595 20.17 17.62 -3.87
N ALA A 596 19.00 17.83 -4.47
CA ALA A 596 18.47 19.16 -4.79
C ALA A 596 18.01 19.91 -3.54
N VAL A 597 18.43 21.18 -3.40
CA VAL A 597 18.10 22.08 -2.28
C VAL A 597 17.92 23.52 -2.74
N VAL A 598 17.10 24.27 -2.00
CA VAL A 598 16.97 25.73 -2.10
C VAL A 598 17.66 26.35 -0.91
N VAL A 599 18.53 27.33 -1.16
CA VAL A 599 19.31 28.05 -0.15
C VAL A 599 18.87 29.51 -0.13
N SER A 600 18.43 30.01 1.02
CA SER A 600 18.09 31.42 1.25
C SER A 600 19.08 32.04 2.24
N PRO A 601 20.17 32.67 1.78
CA PRO A 601 21.15 33.32 2.66
C PRO A 601 20.53 34.45 3.49
N THR A 602 19.51 35.14 2.94
CA THR A 602 18.83 36.23 3.64
C THR A 602 18.00 35.78 4.82
N GLU A 603 17.44 34.58 4.73
CA GLU A 603 16.64 33.96 5.80
C GLU A 603 17.49 33.03 6.67
N GLY A 604 18.67 32.65 6.21
CA GLY A 604 19.54 31.68 6.87
C GLY A 604 18.93 30.27 6.84
N THR A 605 18.30 29.89 5.72
CA THR A 605 17.63 28.60 5.58
C THR A 605 18.10 27.79 4.36
N VAL A 606 18.02 26.47 4.49
CA VAL A 606 18.22 25.48 3.41
C VAL A 606 17.06 24.52 3.43
N THR A 607 16.38 24.31 2.30
CA THR A 607 15.24 23.42 2.22
C THR A 607 15.38 22.42 1.06
N GLY A 608 15.11 21.16 1.28
CA GLY A 608 15.16 20.14 0.23
C GLY A 608 15.53 18.74 0.72
N GLY A 609 16.08 17.92 -0.15
CA GLY A 609 16.52 16.57 0.19
C GLY A 609 17.81 16.52 0.98
N ASN A 610 18.15 15.37 1.53
CA ASN A 610 19.34 15.12 2.33
C ASN A 610 20.09 13.87 1.84
N PRO A 611 21.09 14.01 0.99
CA PRO A 611 21.87 12.86 0.50
C PRO A 611 22.73 12.19 1.59
N ASP A 612 22.87 12.78 2.78
CA ASP A 612 23.63 12.20 3.90
C ASP A 612 22.78 11.32 4.83
N LEU A 613 21.49 11.13 4.52
CA LEU A 613 20.63 10.25 5.30
C LEU A 613 21.15 8.81 5.32
N LYS A 614 21.19 8.25 6.51
CA LYS A 614 21.47 6.83 6.71
C LYS A 614 20.21 6.01 6.58
N ALA A 615 20.37 4.77 6.11
CA ALA A 615 19.29 3.81 6.20
C ALA A 615 18.90 3.56 7.66
N GLU A 616 17.62 3.36 7.88
CA GLU A 616 17.13 2.90 9.17
C GLU A 616 17.51 1.43 9.35
N GLU A 617 18.02 1.07 10.51
CA GLU A 617 18.44 -0.30 10.85
C GLU A 617 17.53 -0.87 11.93
N SER A 618 17.08 -2.10 11.75
CA SER A 618 16.21 -2.76 12.73
C SER A 618 16.78 -4.08 13.24
N MET A 619 16.54 -4.32 14.53
CA MET A 619 16.73 -5.60 15.17
C MET A 619 15.48 -5.97 15.97
N GLY A 620 14.98 -7.18 15.80
CA GLY A 620 13.76 -7.58 16.45
C GLY A 620 13.66 -9.03 16.85
N MET A 621 12.64 -9.30 17.65
CA MET A 621 12.33 -10.60 18.20
C MET A 621 10.83 -10.86 18.11
N ASP A 622 10.47 -12.05 17.68
CA ASP A 622 9.09 -12.52 17.59
C ASP A 622 8.92 -13.82 18.36
N THR A 623 7.78 -13.99 18.99
CA THR A 623 7.40 -15.27 19.60
C THR A 623 5.91 -15.51 19.41
N SER A 624 5.50 -16.76 19.20
CA SER A 624 4.09 -17.16 19.15
C SER A 624 3.88 -18.56 19.72
N LEU A 625 2.71 -18.76 20.28
CA LEU A 625 2.16 -20.05 20.65
C LEU A 625 0.88 -20.27 19.85
N GLU A 626 0.82 -21.37 19.10
CA GLU A 626 -0.22 -21.66 18.12
C GLU A 626 -0.85 -23.02 18.41
N TRP A 627 -2.14 -23.03 18.75
CA TRP A 627 -2.90 -24.24 19.02
C TRP A 627 -3.88 -24.53 17.89
N TYR A 628 -3.59 -25.59 17.14
CA TYR A 628 -4.36 -26.10 16.00
C TYR A 628 -5.35 -27.17 16.48
N PHE A 629 -6.43 -26.73 17.15
CA PHE A 629 -7.33 -27.61 17.92
C PHE A 629 -8.34 -28.42 17.09
N ALA A 630 -8.52 -28.05 15.79
CA ALA A 630 -9.30 -28.78 14.81
C ALA A 630 -8.90 -28.38 13.38
N PRO A 631 -9.30 -29.14 12.33
CA PRO A 631 -9.07 -28.74 10.94
C PRO A 631 -9.59 -27.33 10.67
N GLY A 632 -8.77 -26.46 10.06
CA GLY A 632 -9.09 -25.06 9.79
C GLY A 632 -9.29 -24.20 11.05
N SER A 633 -8.97 -24.67 12.23
CA SER A 633 -9.17 -23.98 13.50
C SER A 633 -7.85 -23.72 14.23
N LEU A 634 -7.68 -22.47 14.66
CA LEU A 634 -6.45 -21.96 15.28
C LEU A 634 -6.80 -21.03 16.44
N LEU A 635 -6.09 -21.18 17.56
CA LEU A 635 -5.96 -20.14 18.58
C LEU A 635 -4.48 -19.83 18.73
N SER A 636 -4.10 -18.57 18.56
CA SER A 636 -2.70 -18.18 18.74
C SER A 636 -2.56 -16.89 19.55
N ALA A 637 -1.45 -16.80 20.26
CA ALA A 637 -0.99 -15.59 20.94
C ALA A 637 0.48 -15.38 20.60
N GLY A 638 0.83 -14.15 20.24
CA GLY A 638 2.18 -13.73 19.87
C GLY A 638 2.60 -12.45 20.58
N ALA A 639 3.90 -12.25 20.66
CA ALA A 639 4.50 -11.00 21.09
C ALA A 639 5.68 -10.67 20.17
N PHE A 640 5.90 -9.39 19.94
CA PHE A 640 6.99 -8.90 19.10
C PHE A 640 7.64 -7.65 19.69
N TYR A 641 8.89 -7.45 19.35
CA TYR A 641 9.69 -6.26 19.66
C TYR A 641 10.61 -5.93 18.48
N ARG A 642 10.68 -4.65 18.11
CA ARG A 642 11.64 -4.12 17.11
C ARG A 642 12.26 -2.86 17.67
N ALA A 643 13.59 -2.82 17.75
CA ALA A 643 14.37 -1.59 17.90
C ALA A 643 14.74 -1.08 16.51
N ILE A 644 14.77 0.23 16.35
CA ILE A 644 15.10 0.91 15.09
C ILE A 644 16.08 2.03 15.37
N ASP A 645 17.21 2.01 14.70
CA ASP A 645 18.18 3.10 14.70
C ASP A 645 18.02 3.95 13.44
N ASN A 646 18.43 5.23 13.53
CA ASN A 646 18.40 6.19 12.42
C ASN A 646 16.99 6.46 11.83
N VAL A 647 15.93 6.51 12.66
CA VAL A 647 14.55 6.78 12.21
C VAL A 647 14.52 8.06 11.36
N ILE A 648 13.97 7.98 10.14
CA ILE A 648 13.90 9.12 9.22
C ILE A 648 12.59 9.86 9.42
N TYR A 649 12.68 11.19 9.64
CA TYR A 649 11.53 12.07 9.80
C TYR A 649 11.89 13.50 9.36
N ALA A 650 10.88 14.34 9.11
CA ALA A 650 11.07 15.74 8.75
C ALA A 650 11.29 16.62 9.98
N ASP A 651 12.34 17.45 9.98
CA ASP A 651 12.64 18.39 11.06
C ASP A 651 13.58 19.53 10.61
N GLY A 652 13.73 20.54 11.48
CA GLY A 652 14.71 21.63 11.33
C GLY A 652 16.01 21.34 12.08
N GLN A 653 17.13 21.30 11.36
CA GLN A 653 18.45 21.04 11.93
C GLN A 653 19.39 22.23 11.72
N SER A 654 20.22 22.59 12.76
CA SER A 654 21.30 23.56 12.58
C SER A 654 22.45 22.96 11.76
N VAL A 655 22.89 23.69 10.71
CA VAL A 655 23.96 23.27 9.79
C VAL A 655 24.92 24.40 9.52
N ASP A 656 26.22 24.09 9.30
CA ASP A 656 27.19 25.11 8.84
C ASP A 656 26.86 25.56 7.40
N ALA A 657 26.50 26.82 7.27
CA ALA A 657 26.19 27.46 5.99
C ALA A 657 27.31 27.34 4.95
N GLY A 658 28.58 27.24 5.41
CA GLY A 658 29.76 27.06 4.56
C GLY A 658 29.72 25.77 3.71
N ARG A 659 28.88 24.82 4.07
CA ARG A 659 28.61 23.63 3.25
C ARG A 659 27.90 23.97 1.93
N TYR A 660 27.03 24.98 1.96
CA TYR A 660 26.19 25.41 0.84
C TYR A 660 26.75 26.65 0.13
N ASP A 661 27.31 27.60 0.90
CA ASP A 661 27.98 28.78 0.38
C ASP A 661 29.25 29.07 1.21
N PRO A 662 30.48 28.91 0.61
CA PRO A 662 31.72 29.15 1.30
C PRO A 662 31.88 30.57 1.90
N ALA A 663 31.11 31.55 1.41
CA ALA A 663 31.10 32.90 1.95
C ALA A 663 30.56 32.99 3.37
N TYR A 664 29.77 32.00 3.80
CA TYR A 664 29.13 31.89 5.11
C TYR A 664 29.73 30.80 6.00
N ALA A 665 30.94 30.36 5.73
CA ALA A 665 31.62 29.36 6.55
C ALA A 665 31.68 29.75 8.03
N GLY A 666 31.20 28.85 8.90
CA GLY A 666 31.10 29.08 10.35
C GLY A 666 29.87 29.88 10.78
N VAL A 667 28.94 30.15 9.88
CA VAL A 667 27.61 30.68 10.20
C VAL A 667 26.63 29.51 10.28
N GLU A 668 25.81 29.47 11.30
CA GLU A 668 24.75 28.46 11.45
C GLU A 668 23.48 28.88 10.68
N TRP A 669 22.99 28.00 9.81
CA TRP A 669 21.71 28.11 9.14
C TRP A 669 20.77 26.97 9.57
N THR A 670 19.46 27.12 9.34
CA THR A 670 18.48 26.07 9.58
C THR A 670 18.27 25.27 8.29
N TYR A 671 18.62 23.99 8.32
CA TYR A 671 18.19 23.04 7.30
C TYR A 671 16.81 22.54 7.66
N ASN A 672 15.85 22.65 6.74
CA ASN A 672 14.48 22.14 6.84
C ASN A 672 14.31 21.00 5.83
N GLY A 673 14.15 19.78 6.32
CA GLY A 673 14.01 18.57 5.49
C GLY A 673 14.09 17.31 6.33
N TYR A 674 14.63 16.26 5.77
CA TYR A 674 14.68 14.96 6.42
C TYR A 674 15.97 14.76 7.21
N VAL A 675 15.85 14.19 8.41
CA VAL A 675 16.97 13.92 9.32
C VAL A 675 16.82 12.52 9.93
N ASN A 676 17.91 12.00 10.52
CA ASN A 676 17.88 10.75 11.27
C ASN A 676 17.70 11.01 12.75
N GLY A 677 16.62 10.51 13.35
CA GLY A 677 16.39 10.39 14.78
C GLY A 677 17.05 9.14 15.37
N SER A 678 16.72 8.83 16.61
CA SER A 678 17.33 7.73 17.36
C SER A 678 16.32 6.98 18.22
N ASP A 679 16.76 5.90 18.87
CA ASP A 679 16.02 5.14 19.88
C ASP A 679 14.57 4.79 19.45
N GLY A 680 14.38 4.49 18.16
CA GLY A 680 13.09 4.06 17.63
C GLY A 680 12.74 2.66 18.09
N MET A 681 11.47 2.42 18.41
CA MET A 681 10.98 1.07 18.69
C MET A 681 9.49 0.93 18.43
N PHE A 682 9.06 -0.28 18.10
CA PHE A 682 7.67 -0.71 18.24
C PHE A 682 7.61 -2.12 18.80
N GLN A 683 6.62 -2.37 19.64
CA GLN A 683 6.41 -3.65 20.30
C GLN A 683 4.92 -3.89 20.53
N GLY A 684 4.55 -5.14 20.70
CA GLY A 684 3.15 -5.45 20.97
C GLY A 684 2.87 -6.92 21.21
N VAL A 685 1.59 -7.17 21.43
CA VAL A 685 1.03 -8.52 21.55
C VAL A 685 -0.11 -8.70 20.55
N GLU A 686 -0.20 -9.88 19.98
CA GLU A 686 -1.18 -10.27 18.98
C GLU A 686 -1.95 -11.50 19.44
N PHE A 687 -3.27 -11.49 19.24
CA PHE A 687 -4.14 -12.65 19.48
C PHE A 687 -4.89 -12.97 18.20
N ASN A 688 -5.04 -14.24 17.89
CA ASN A 688 -5.82 -14.68 16.74
C ASN A 688 -6.62 -15.93 17.07
N PHE A 689 -7.90 -15.90 16.74
CA PHE A 689 -8.81 -17.04 16.81
C PHE A 689 -9.47 -17.24 15.46
N MET A 690 -9.43 -18.46 14.96
CA MET A 690 -10.18 -18.92 13.79
C MET A 690 -10.81 -20.26 14.13
N GLY A 691 -12.11 -20.41 13.89
CA GLY A 691 -12.78 -21.64 14.19
C GLY A 691 -14.10 -21.81 13.43
N THR A 692 -14.46 -23.06 13.22
CA THR A 692 -15.73 -23.48 12.62
C THR A 692 -16.54 -24.33 13.61
N ALA A 693 -17.86 -24.26 13.49
CA ALA A 693 -18.78 -25.06 14.30
C ALA A 693 -19.06 -26.45 13.69
N ALA A 694 -18.38 -26.83 12.61
CA ALA A 694 -18.65 -28.01 11.82
C ALA A 694 -18.74 -29.31 12.61
N ASP A 695 -17.87 -29.49 13.61
CA ASP A 695 -17.80 -30.65 14.46
C ASP A 695 -18.34 -30.42 15.90
N LEU A 696 -18.77 -29.19 16.19
CA LEU A 696 -19.17 -28.76 17.52
C LEU A 696 -20.69 -28.66 17.69
N LEU A 697 -21.41 -28.26 16.65
CA LEU A 697 -22.84 -27.98 16.70
C LEU A 697 -23.61 -28.88 15.73
N PRO A 698 -24.87 -29.24 16.08
CA PRO A 698 -25.70 -30.02 15.16
C PRO A 698 -26.23 -29.14 14.02
N SER A 699 -26.56 -29.79 12.89
CA SER A 699 -27.29 -29.17 11.77
C SER A 699 -28.53 -28.43 12.22
N PRO A 700 -28.80 -27.19 11.74
CA PRO A 700 -28.08 -26.45 10.71
C PRO A 700 -26.97 -25.53 11.26
N PHE A 701 -26.69 -25.56 12.54
CA PHE A 701 -25.72 -24.63 13.20
C PHE A 701 -24.26 -24.96 12.95
N ASP A 702 -23.98 -26.14 12.42
CA ASP A 702 -22.64 -26.60 12.00
C ASP A 702 -22.04 -25.78 10.81
N GLY A 703 -22.86 -24.92 10.17
CA GLY A 703 -22.41 -23.99 9.14
C GLY A 703 -21.78 -22.69 9.67
N PHE A 704 -21.86 -22.42 10.97
CA PHE A 704 -21.28 -21.21 11.54
C PHE A 704 -19.75 -21.31 11.69
N GLY A 705 -19.09 -20.15 11.52
CA GLY A 705 -17.68 -19.96 11.87
C GLY A 705 -17.42 -18.55 12.37
N LEU A 706 -16.30 -18.40 13.06
CA LEU A 706 -15.83 -17.16 13.66
C LEU A 706 -14.34 -17.00 13.40
N SER A 707 -13.92 -15.83 12.98
CA SER A 707 -12.54 -15.39 13.08
C SER A 707 -12.47 -14.06 13.85
N ALA A 708 -11.50 -13.92 14.73
CA ALA A 708 -11.28 -12.69 15.48
C ALA A 708 -9.80 -12.51 15.76
N ASN A 709 -9.30 -11.30 15.62
CA ASN A 709 -7.94 -10.98 16.01
C ASN A 709 -7.87 -9.62 16.71
N ALA A 710 -6.83 -9.43 17.50
CA ALA A 710 -6.53 -8.20 18.19
C ALA A 710 -5.02 -8.00 18.26
N ALA A 711 -4.56 -6.78 18.06
CA ALA A 711 -3.19 -6.36 18.31
C ALA A 711 -3.18 -5.14 19.22
N PHE A 712 -2.28 -5.15 20.20
CA PHE A 712 -2.01 -4.03 21.11
C PHE A 712 -0.54 -3.65 20.91
N ILE A 713 -0.31 -2.39 20.57
CA ILE A 713 0.98 -1.92 20.05
C ILE A 713 1.39 -0.67 20.80
N ASN A 714 2.67 -0.50 21.01
CA ASN A 714 3.26 0.73 21.53
C ASN A 714 4.51 1.05 20.70
N SER A 715 4.67 2.29 20.30
CA SER A 715 5.81 2.76 19.53
C SER A 715 6.37 4.06 20.08
N HIS A 716 7.61 4.34 19.78
CA HIS A 716 8.20 5.67 19.92
C HIS A 716 9.52 5.78 19.17
N PHE A 717 9.94 7.01 18.92
CA PHE A 717 11.31 7.35 18.54
C PHE A 717 11.72 8.66 19.23
N LYS A 718 13.01 8.96 19.17
CA LYS A 718 13.54 10.18 19.73
C LYS A 718 14.05 11.09 18.59
N ASP A 719 13.57 12.30 18.55
CA ASP A 719 14.03 13.31 17.60
C ASP A 719 15.47 13.77 17.88
N ILE A 720 16.02 14.64 17.01
CA ILE A 720 17.38 15.19 17.16
C ILE A 720 17.49 16.15 18.36
N HIS A 721 16.39 16.63 18.91
CA HIS A 721 16.31 17.50 20.07
C HIS A 721 16.13 16.72 21.38
N GLY A 722 15.91 15.40 21.28
CA GLY A 722 15.75 14.48 22.40
C GLY A 722 14.31 14.33 22.91
N ALA A 723 13.31 14.88 22.20
CA ALA A 723 11.90 14.65 22.49
C ALA A 723 11.44 13.29 21.94
N HIS A 724 10.44 12.71 22.60
CA HIS A 724 9.84 11.45 22.18
C HIS A 724 8.57 11.70 21.38
N HIS A 725 8.42 10.98 20.28
CA HIS A 725 7.27 10.99 19.39
C HIS A 725 6.85 9.54 19.10
N ASP A 726 5.58 9.33 18.77
CA ASP A 726 5.11 8.06 18.25
C ASP A 726 5.61 7.85 16.81
N LEU A 727 5.84 6.60 16.42
CA LEU A 727 6.15 6.30 15.02
C LEU A 727 4.91 6.58 14.15
N PRO A 728 5.05 7.34 13.05
CA PRO A 728 3.94 7.64 12.17
C PRO A 728 3.23 6.38 11.66
N GLY A 729 1.89 6.43 11.52
CA GLY A 729 1.08 5.29 11.09
C GLY A 729 0.79 4.24 12.17
N THR A 730 1.37 4.35 13.38
CA THR A 730 1.14 3.39 14.47
C THR A 730 -0.12 3.70 15.24
N SER A 731 -0.98 2.69 15.43
CA SER A 731 -2.16 2.73 16.29
C SER A 731 -1.98 1.83 17.50
N ASP A 732 -2.43 2.29 18.69
CA ASP A 732 -2.28 1.53 19.94
C ASP A 732 -3.05 0.21 19.94
N SER A 733 -4.17 0.14 19.21
CA SER A 733 -4.96 -1.07 19.10
C SER A 733 -5.64 -1.25 17.74
N ILE A 734 -5.70 -2.51 17.30
CA ILE A 734 -6.34 -2.93 16.04
C ILE A 734 -7.14 -4.18 16.35
N TYR A 735 -8.44 -4.20 15.96
CA TYR A 735 -9.32 -5.35 16.16
C TYR A 735 -10.02 -5.72 14.86
N ASN A 736 -10.15 -7.00 14.60
CA ASN A 736 -11.00 -7.52 13.54
C ASN A 736 -11.84 -8.68 14.05
N ALA A 737 -13.10 -8.73 13.67
CA ALA A 737 -13.97 -9.84 13.97
C ALA A 737 -14.86 -10.16 12.76
N SER A 738 -15.03 -11.44 12.45
CA SER A 738 -15.83 -11.91 11.32
C SER A 738 -16.64 -13.11 11.74
N VAL A 739 -17.95 -13.02 11.62
CA VAL A 739 -18.88 -14.15 11.77
C VAL A 739 -19.36 -14.55 10.39
N PHE A 740 -19.30 -15.84 10.08
CA PHE A 740 -19.82 -16.36 8.82
C PHE A 740 -20.70 -17.59 9.03
N TYR A 741 -21.56 -17.81 8.04
CA TYR A 741 -22.37 -19.00 7.91
C TYR A 741 -22.24 -19.55 6.49
N GLU A 742 -21.95 -20.84 6.36
CA GLU A 742 -21.82 -21.50 5.08
C GLU A 742 -22.45 -22.88 5.09
N ARG A 743 -23.52 -23.05 4.29
CA ARG A 743 -24.21 -24.33 4.13
C ARG A 743 -25.12 -24.36 2.91
N TYR A 744 -25.26 -25.54 2.30
CA TYR A 744 -26.15 -25.78 1.17
C TYR A 744 -25.97 -24.83 -0.01
N GLY A 745 -24.74 -24.49 -0.31
CA GLY A 745 -24.39 -23.50 -1.35
C GLY A 745 -24.65 -22.05 -0.98
N PHE A 746 -25.20 -21.77 0.22
CA PHE A 746 -25.36 -20.42 0.73
C PHE A 746 -24.19 -20.08 1.65
N SER A 747 -23.66 -18.90 1.47
CA SER A 747 -22.60 -18.32 2.31
C SER A 747 -22.96 -16.87 2.65
N ALA A 748 -22.76 -16.48 3.90
CA ALA A 748 -22.92 -15.09 4.34
C ALA A 748 -21.86 -14.76 5.40
N ARG A 749 -21.39 -13.51 5.44
CA ARG A 749 -20.36 -13.05 6.37
C ARG A 749 -20.61 -11.59 6.76
N VAL A 750 -20.37 -11.29 8.03
CA VAL A 750 -20.29 -9.92 8.57
C VAL A 750 -18.89 -9.73 9.12
N ASN A 751 -18.24 -8.66 8.74
CA ASN A 751 -16.95 -8.24 9.28
C ASN A 751 -17.09 -6.95 10.07
N TYR A 752 -16.39 -6.87 11.18
CA TYR A 752 -16.14 -5.64 11.93
C TYR A 752 -14.64 -5.39 11.97
N MET A 753 -14.23 -4.17 11.64
CA MET A 753 -12.85 -3.68 11.74
C MET A 753 -12.81 -2.45 12.62
N TYR A 754 -11.79 -2.38 13.48
CA TYR A 754 -11.48 -1.24 14.31
C TYR A 754 -9.99 -0.95 14.24
N ARG A 755 -9.66 0.31 14.09
CA ARG A 755 -8.31 0.85 14.19
C ARG A 755 -8.36 2.08 15.09
N ASP A 756 -7.47 2.15 16.09
CA ASP A 756 -7.29 3.32 16.95
C ASP A 756 -6.63 4.46 16.17
N GLN A 757 -6.65 5.67 16.70
CA GLN A 757 -6.00 6.84 16.13
C GLN A 757 -4.50 6.63 15.85
N TRP A 758 -3.93 7.40 14.94
CA TRP A 758 -2.50 7.37 14.62
C TRP A 758 -2.00 8.70 14.07
N VAL A 759 -0.69 8.97 14.22
CA VAL A 759 -0.04 10.13 13.60
C VAL A 759 0.09 9.90 12.09
N SER A 760 -0.23 10.90 11.28
CA SER A 760 -0.12 10.80 9.82
C SER A 760 1.33 10.53 9.38
N PRO A 761 1.60 9.56 8.50
CA PRO A 761 2.92 9.31 7.96
C PRO A 761 3.23 10.11 6.68
N ILE A 762 2.24 10.74 6.07
CA ILE A 762 2.31 11.26 4.71
C ILE A 762 2.22 12.78 4.67
N GLU A 763 1.30 13.37 5.47
CA GLU A 763 0.96 14.79 5.40
C GLU A 763 1.71 15.60 6.48
N ASP A 764 1.02 16.13 7.44
CA ASP A 764 1.60 16.89 8.53
C ASP A 764 1.99 15.96 9.70
N PRO A 765 3.26 15.90 10.12
CA PRO A 765 3.69 15.05 11.23
C PRO A 765 3.06 15.43 12.60
N SER A 766 2.37 16.55 12.69
CA SER A 766 1.57 16.93 13.86
C SER A 766 0.10 16.49 13.75
N GLU A 767 -0.36 16.04 12.57
CA GLU A 767 -1.73 15.63 12.35
C GLU A 767 -1.97 14.22 12.89
N VAL A 768 -3.10 14.05 13.58
CA VAL A 768 -3.56 12.77 14.11
C VAL A 768 -4.84 12.36 13.40
N TRP A 769 -4.81 11.20 12.76
CA TRP A 769 -5.99 10.58 12.18
C TRP A 769 -6.80 9.89 13.28
N GLY A 770 -8.11 10.07 13.25
CA GLY A 770 -9.03 9.55 14.25
C GLY A 770 -9.23 8.03 14.15
N GLU A 771 -9.89 7.48 15.17
CA GLU A 771 -10.26 6.07 15.18
C GLU A 771 -11.21 5.73 14.01
N GLN A 772 -11.08 4.53 13.46
CA GLN A 772 -11.95 4.02 12.39
C GLN A 772 -12.70 2.77 12.82
N LYS A 773 -14.01 2.73 12.54
CA LYS A 773 -14.93 1.63 12.84
C LYS A 773 -15.72 1.28 11.59
N ARG A 774 -15.56 0.08 11.09
CA ARG A 774 -16.20 -0.30 9.84
C ARG A 774 -16.88 -1.66 9.93
N VAL A 775 -18.08 -1.74 9.40
CA VAL A 775 -18.84 -2.99 9.23
C VAL A 775 -19.06 -3.24 7.75
N ASP A 776 -18.68 -4.43 7.29
CA ASP A 776 -18.92 -4.89 5.93
C ASP A 776 -19.71 -6.20 5.94
N PHE A 777 -20.52 -6.41 4.90
CA PHE A 777 -21.33 -7.60 4.72
C PHE A 777 -21.12 -8.20 3.33
N SER A 778 -21.04 -9.52 3.26
CA SER A 778 -21.07 -10.26 2.00
C SER A 778 -21.97 -11.48 2.08
N MET A 779 -22.61 -11.84 0.98
CA MET A 779 -23.32 -13.10 0.82
C MET A 779 -23.19 -13.64 -0.60
N SER A 780 -23.25 -14.94 -0.74
CA SER A 780 -23.27 -15.63 -2.04
C SER A 780 -24.15 -16.86 -1.99
N TYR A 781 -24.66 -17.24 -3.16
CA TYR A 781 -25.42 -18.46 -3.33
C TYR A 781 -24.95 -19.19 -4.60
N GLU A 782 -24.55 -20.44 -4.41
CA GLU A 782 -24.17 -21.34 -5.50
C GLU A 782 -25.41 -21.83 -6.21
N LEU A 783 -25.49 -21.65 -7.52
CA LEU A 783 -26.66 -22.03 -8.32
C LEU A 783 -26.65 -23.55 -8.53
N PRO A 784 -27.80 -24.22 -8.33
CA PRO A 784 -27.89 -25.68 -8.45
C PRO A 784 -27.77 -26.21 -9.89
N TYR A 785 -27.75 -25.29 -10.87
CA TYR A 785 -27.60 -25.61 -12.29
C TYR A 785 -26.53 -24.72 -12.90
N SER A 786 -25.47 -25.31 -13.40
CA SER A 786 -24.47 -24.63 -14.23
C SER A 786 -24.87 -24.74 -15.71
N ALA A 787 -25.14 -23.63 -16.36
CA ALA A 787 -25.45 -23.61 -17.79
C ALA A 787 -24.20 -23.66 -18.67
N ALA A 788 -23.02 -23.32 -18.12
CA ALA A 788 -21.78 -23.14 -18.88
C ALA A 788 -20.50 -23.32 -18.03
N GLY A 789 -20.53 -24.14 -16.99
CA GLY A 789 -19.36 -24.37 -16.17
C GLY A 789 -19.60 -25.35 -15.02
N GLU A 790 -18.58 -25.65 -14.23
CA GLU A 790 -18.69 -26.57 -13.09
C GLU A 790 -19.44 -25.92 -11.92
N THR A 791 -19.22 -24.63 -11.68
CA THR A 791 -19.91 -23.88 -10.62
C THR A 791 -20.30 -22.48 -11.07
N SER A 792 -21.46 -22.02 -10.64
CA SER A 792 -21.91 -20.65 -10.85
C SER A 792 -22.51 -20.12 -9.54
N SER A 793 -22.23 -18.90 -9.16
CA SER A 793 -22.77 -18.26 -7.98
C SER A 793 -23.23 -16.83 -8.25
N VAL A 794 -24.24 -16.40 -7.52
CA VAL A 794 -24.62 -15.00 -7.41
C VAL A 794 -24.12 -14.47 -6.08
N TYR A 795 -23.72 -13.20 -6.03
CA TYR A 795 -23.26 -12.59 -4.80
C TYR A 795 -23.79 -11.17 -4.61
N PHE A 796 -23.78 -10.73 -3.36
CA PHE A 796 -24.06 -9.37 -2.95
C PHE A 796 -23.10 -8.95 -1.85
N ASN A 797 -22.51 -7.76 -2.00
CA ASN A 797 -21.60 -7.14 -1.07
C ASN A 797 -22.12 -5.76 -0.66
N ALA A 798 -21.93 -5.41 0.60
CA ALA A 798 -22.20 -4.08 1.14
C ALA A 798 -21.03 -3.64 2.02
N ASN A 799 -20.45 -2.48 1.71
CA ASN A 799 -19.29 -1.96 2.41
C ASN A 799 -19.67 -0.71 3.21
N ASN A 800 -18.94 -0.47 4.30
CA ASN A 800 -19.11 0.68 5.17
C ASN A 800 -20.54 0.83 5.69
N LEU A 801 -21.15 -0.27 6.17
CA LEU A 801 -22.53 -0.24 6.70
C LEU A 801 -22.69 0.69 7.90
N THR A 802 -21.63 0.98 8.62
CA THR A 802 -21.57 1.97 9.70
C THR A 802 -21.70 3.40 9.20
N ASN A 803 -21.47 3.63 7.91
CA ASN A 803 -21.37 4.97 7.31
C ASN A 803 -20.29 5.80 8.04
N GLU A 804 -19.10 5.24 8.18
CA GLU A 804 -17.97 5.82 8.88
C GLU A 804 -17.55 7.14 8.26
N THR A 805 -17.19 8.09 9.11
CA THR A 805 -16.59 9.38 8.77
C THR A 805 -15.14 9.37 9.25
N ASP A 806 -14.20 9.66 8.37
CA ASP A 806 -12.78 9.72 8.69
C ASP A 806 -12.43 11.12 9.20
N ASN A 807 -12.06 11.22 10.47
CA ASN A 807 -11.74 12.50 11.14
C ASN A 807 -10.22 12.65 11.30
N ARG A 808 -9.73 13.89 11.13
CA ARG A 808 -8.33 14.25 11.35
C ARG A 808 -8.27 15.41 12.35
N TYR A 809 -7.22 15.43 13.15
CA TYR A 809 -7.03 16.39 14.22
C TYR A 809 -5.67 17.07 14.07
N ALA A 810 -5.65 18.39 14.20
CA ALA A 810 -4.41 19.15 14.26
C ALA A 810 -3.62 18.87 15.56
N GLY A 811 -2.35 19.23 15.61
CA GLY A 811 -1.50 19.03 16.78
C GLY A 811 -1.96 19.73 18.07
N ASN A 812 -2.83 20.74 17.98
CA ASN A 812 -3.48 21.39 19.12
C ASN A 812 -4.72 20.62 19.63
N GLY A 813 -5.05 19.47 19.00
CA GLY A 813 -6.19 18.61 19.33
C GLY A 813 -7.56 19.17 18.89
N THR A 814 -7.61 20.16 17.98
CA THR A 814 -8.84 20.51 17.27
C THR A 814 -8.99 19.64 16.05
N ILE A 815 -10.26 19.38 15.64
CA ILE A 815 -10.50 18.74 14.36
C ILE A 815 -10.10 19.69 13.23
N ASN A 816 -9.35 19.18 12.23
CA ASN A 816 -8.97 19.94 11.05
C ASN A 816 -9.64 19.41 9.78
N GLN A 817 -10.14 18.17 9.82
CA GLN A 817 -10.83 17.56 8.70
C GLN A 817 -11.86 16.52 9.16
N SER A 818 -13.00 16.45 8.47
CA SER A 818 -14.02 15.40 8.57
C SER A 818 -14.43 14.97 7.17
N GLU A 819 -14.28 13.69 6.84
CA GLU A 819 -14.48 13.16 5.49
C GLU A 819 -15.50 12.03 5.47
N SER A 820 -16.55 12.15 4.64
CA SER A 820 -17.60 11.15 4.45
C SER A 820 -17.63 10.69 3.00
N TYR A 821 -17.77 9.37 2.78
CA TYR A 821 -17.81 8.76 1.44
C TYR A 821 -18.98 7.78 1.23
N GLY A 822 -19.83 7.62 2.26
CA GLY A 822 -21.07 6.82 2.19
C GLY A 822 -20.85 5.31 2.13
N ARG A 823 -21.95 4.56 1.95
CA ARG A 823 -21.98 3.11 1.78
C ARG A 823 -21.88 2.73 0.32
N SER A 824 -21.37 1.53 0.04
CA SER A 824 -21.40 0.97 -1.31
C SER A 824 -22.05 -0.42 -1.34
N TYR A 825 -22.72 -0.72 -2.46
CA TYR A 825 -23.42 -1.97 -2.69
C TYR A 825 -23.04 -2.54 -4.05
N LEU A 826 -22.70 -3.81 -4.11
CA LEU A 826 -22.30 -4.51 -5.33
C LEU A 826 -23.01 -5.87 -5.42
N ALA A 827 -23.64 -6.18 -6.53
CA ALA A 827 -24.19 -7.50 -6.84
C ALA A 827 -23.57 -8.05 -8.12
N GLY A 828 -23.40 -9.36 -8.20
CA GLY A 828 -22.77 -9.95 -9.38
C GLY A 828 -22.95 -11.45 -9.52
N ILE A 829 -22.28 -11.96 -10.56
CA ILE A 829 -22.27 -13.37 -10.93
C ILE A 829 -20.84 -13.83 -11.12
N ARG A 830 -20.50 -14.98 -10.53
CA ARG A 830 -19.25 -15.71 -10.78
C ARG A 830 -19.52 -17.00 -11.49
N VAL A 831 -18.69 -17.31 -12.48
CA VAL A 831 -18.76 -18.58 -13.23
C VAL A 831 -17.37 -19.18 -13.27
N ASN A 832 -17.25 -20.46 -12.93
CA ASN A 832 -15.99 -21.22 -12.99
C ASN A 832 -16.23 -22.48 -13.84
N TYR A 833 -15.29 -22.76 -14.74
CA TYR A 833 -15.27 -23.90 -15.68
C TYR A 833 -14.00 -24.72 -15.49
#